data_e8972ccc0adad3fa98fe4b54e74e585b
#
_entry.id   e8972ccc0adad3fa98fe4b54e74e585b
#
_cell.length_a   1.000
_cell.length_b   1.000
_cell.length_c   1.000
_cell.angle_alpha   90.00
_cell.angle_beta   90.00
_cell.angle_gamma   90.00
#
_symmetry.space_group_name_H-M   'P 1'
#
loop_
_entity.id
_entity.type
_entity.pdbx_description
1 polymer ?
#
loop_
_entity_poly.entity_id
_entity_poly.type
_entity_poly.pdbx_seq_one_letter_code
_entity_poly.pdbx_strand_id
1 'polypeptide(L)'
;MKINVLSLAAVSVLMMVIASCSIDDITQDIIKKSIVKKENTRLTTFIADRSLNKTDTRTSLDHGSGYFFWENGDKVYVKDDDNIFQKSNNVVIDKTSLFNFMMPGTYTASKYIVYYPGKGGYGNRVTIAAEQIQETPYNSKHFGESGDCSVGLATKTRSGQFIFQLEHKAAYLCFLPYAKQKRVNTYITAIEVISDDNIAGTYMLSPTDEKLVGSGSGKTITLITKGIGDGEKGFPLKNTFPEIRENGAFMVIAPGRHKLTVKYHVKDRLTNVDGVIVKTLKAFDYKANNYYDIKSQLDVSANDAKARVPRIDIDIDGGAFVTDKKTYRNARFKISGMGIYPDITETVQIKGRGNSSWNDKNPYDKNPYRLKFKKAVTPFGLAKGKNWVLLSNKRRRSMLSNAIGMKLAALVQTTAVNHIIPVELYINGNYRGSYNFTEKVGISDNSVKVKDKSKAALLELDTYYDEQYKFHSTFYNLPVNVKDFHFAKDEIPNMLDIIRSDFDRFCLTLKVDGHISHLVDVDQLARYLMVNELLCNYEIMHPKSTFLYKEDFTSANSKYIFGPVWDFDLAFGYETNRDYGTANPETDFWNVPSSLYKGQQFIRDLRFKDKAVDKAYYRVWTNFMRNQLQELLSFCDEYYRYVRPSFLNNDKKWNNKDDYQLVVQNMKTWLQRRANYIYARLTPYELEE
;
A
#
# COMPACT_ATOMS: atom_id res chain seq x y z
N MET A 1 -31.11 33.36 -18.38
CA MET A 1 -30.08 34.37 -18.60
C MET A 1 -30.26 35.50 -17.58
N LYS A 2 -29.59 35.38 -16.43
CA LYS A 2 -29.27 36.45 -15.47
C LYS A 2 -28.05 35.99 -14.70
N ILE A 3 -26.91 36.50 -15.08
CA ILE A 3 -25.62 36.28 -14.44
C ILE A 3 -25.60 37.15 -13.20
N ASN A 4 -25.38 36.57 -12.04
CA ASN A 4 -25.25 37.28 -10.78
C ASN A 4 -23.93 38.04 -10.71
N VAL A 5 -24.01 39.36 -10.75
CA VAL A 5 -22.91 40.32 -10.68
C VAL A 5 -22.35 40.50 -9.24
N LEU A 6 -22.69 39.59 -8.29
CA LEU A 6 -22.25 39.73 -6.88
C LEU A 6 -20.93 39.04 -6.53
N SER A 7 -20.34 38.25 -7.41
CA SER A 7 -19.07 37.56 -7.11
C SER A 7 -17.81 38.30 -7.57
N LEU A 8 -17.95 39.35 -8.38
CA LEU A 8 -16.79 40.18 -8.80
C LEU A 8 -16.49 41.37 -7.87
N ALA A 9 -17.44 41.75 -7.02
CA ALA A 9 -17.24 42.87 -6.09
C ALA A 9 -16.48 42.48 -4.81
N ALA A 10 -16.51 41.22 -4.42
CA ALA A 10 -15.80 40.74 -3.22
C ALA A 10 -14.29 40.58 -3.38
N VAL A 11 -13.83 40.32 -4.61
CA VAL A 11 -12.39 40.18 -4.92
C VAL A 11 -11.73 41.55 -5.08
N SER A 12 -12.47 42.57 -5.54
CA SER A 12 -11.97 43.94 -5.70
C SER A 12 -11.83 44.69 -4.37
N VAL A 13 -12.62 44.33 -3.35
CA VAL A 13 -12.57 44.98 -2.02
C VAL A 13 -11.44 44.44 -1.15
N LEU A 14 -11.01 43.19 -1.37
CA LEU A 14 -9.87 42.62 -0.62
C LEU A 14 -8.50 43.10 -1.16
N MET A 15 -8.44 43.62 -2.39
CA MET A 15 -7.21 44.24 -2.95
C MET A 15 -7.08 45.74 -2.64
N MET A 16 -8.12 46.40 -2.11
CA MET A 16 -8.09 47.83 -1.73
C MET A 16 -7.77 48.12 -0.27
N VAL A 17 -7.70 47.11 0.59
CA VAL A 17 -7.36 47.31 2.02
C VAL A 17 -5.87 47.16 2.32
N ILE A 18 -5.05 46.72 1.33
CA ILE A 18 -3.59 46.63 1.52
C ILE A 18 -2.82 47.84 0.87
N ALA A 19 -3.55 48.82 0.32
CA ALA A 19 -2.96 49.96 -0.36
C ALA A 19 -3.21 51.30 0.37
N SER A 20 -3.03 51.33 1.69
CA SER A 20 -3.04 52.61 2.42
C SER A 20 -1.95 52.64 3.50
N CYS A 21 -0.72 52.69 3.03
CA CYS A 21 0.41 53.31 3.73
C CYS A 21 1.43 53.76 2.68
N SER A 22 1.44 55.03 2.44
CA SER A 22 2.50 55.86 1.86
C SER A 22 3.73 55.20 1.25
N ILE A 23 3.71 54.96 -0.04
CA ILE A 23 4.90 54.71 -0.89
C ILE A 23 4.69 55.45 -2.21
N ASP A 24 4.58 56.77 -2.20
CA ASP A 24 4.50 57.54 -3.44
C ASP A 24 5.85 58.13 -3.88
N ASP A 25 6.90 58.04 -3.08
CA ASP A 25 8.23 58.58 -3.47
C ASP A 25 9.26 57.49 -3.85
N ILE A 26 9.02 56.20 -3.68
CA ILE A 26 9.96 55.12 -4.05
C ILE A 26 9.58 54.46 -5.38
N THR A 27 8.33 54.56 -5.78
CA THR A 27 7.83 53.90 -7.01
C THR A 27 8.20 54.64 -8.31
N GLN A 28 8.43 55.97 -8.26
CA GLN A 28 8.85 56.71 -9.46
C GLN A 28 10.32 56.49 -9.81
N ASP A 29 11.20 56.24 -8.85
CA ASP A 29 12.60 55.90 -9.11
C ASP A 29 12.82 54.44 -9.54
N ILE A 30 11.96 53.53 -9.10
CA ILE A 30 12.04 52.11 -9.54
C ILE A 30 11.45 51.95 -10.96
N ILE A 31 10.38 52.67 -11.29
CA ILE A 31 9.78 52.64 -12.64
C ILE A 31 10.66 53.35 -13.66
N LYS A 32 11.40 54.41 -13.29
CA LYS A 32 12.38 55.04 -14.15
C LYS A 32 13.67 54.23 -14.33
N LYS A 33 14.01 53.31 -13.41
CA LYS A 33 15.11 52.35 -13.58
C LYS A 33 14.72 51.07 -14.30
N SER A 34 13.44 50.73 -14.37
CA SER A 34 12.96 49.49 -15.06
C SER A 34 12.59 49.72 -16.54
N ILE A 35 12.66 50.95 -17.05
CA ILE A 35 12.45 51.28 -18.48
C ILE A 35 13.80 51.51 -19.22
N VAL A 36 14.90 51.12 -18.62
CA VAL A 36 16.17 51.14 -19.35
C VAL A 36 16.65 49.70 -19.53
N LYS A 37 16.67 49.31 -20.80
CA LYS A 37 17.28 48.12 -21.41
C LYS A 37 16.41 46.86 -21.48
N LYS A 38 15.51 46.80 -22.42
CA LYS A 38 15.47 45.68 -23.34
C LYS A 38 16.80 45.71 -24.15
N GLU A 39 17.90 45.40 -23.47
CA GLU A 39 19.09 45.00 -24.19
C GLU A 39 18.75 43.72 -24.93
N ASN A 40 18.96 43.67 -26.22
CA ASN A 40 19.17 42.49 -27.01
C ASN A 40 20.33 41.72 -26.34
N THR A 41 20.07 40.93 -25.29
CA THR A 41 21.08 40.10 -24.63
C THR A 41 21.55 39.12 -25.69
N ARG A 42 22.70 39.39 -26.27
CA ARG A 42 23.33 38.52 -27.27
C ARG A 42 23.61 37.19 -26.59
N LEU A 43 22.76 36.16 -26.90
CA LEU A 43 22.91 34.83 -26.34
C LEU A 43 24.15 34.16 -26.93
N THR A 44 25.00 33.62 -26.10
CA THR A 44 26.19 32.85 -26.48
C THR A 44 25.87 31.35 -26.44
N THR A 45 26.24 30.62 -27.50
CA THR A 45 25.97 29.19 -27.63
C THR A 45 27.05 28.38 -26.93
N PHE A 46 26.62 27.51 -26.02
CA PHE A 46 27.41 26.49 -25.37
C PHE A 46 26.92 25.10 -25.81
N ILE A 47 27.78 24.37 -26.52
CA ILE A 47 27.45 23.08 -27.16
C ILE A 47 27.91 21.95 -26.26
N ALA A 48 26.97 21.13 -25.80
CA ALA A 48 27.27 19.87 -25.13
C ALA A 48 27.59 18.82 -26.20
N ASP A 49 28.87 18.54 -26.47
CA ASP A 49 29.31 17.65 -27.54
C ASP A 49 29.78 16.29 -27.01
N ARG A 50 29.47 15.27 -27.80
CA ARG A 50 29.84 13.86 -27.54
C ARG A 50 31.15 13.43 -28.16
N SER A 51 31.63 14.17 -29.17
CA SER A 51 32.66 13.68 -30.12
C SER A 51 34.10 13.60 -29.57
N LEU A 52 34.35 14.11 -28.34
CA LEU A 52 35.70 14.32 -27.88
C LEU A 52 36.32 13.25 -26.97
N ASN A 53 35.52 12.34 -26.32
CA ASN A 53 36.06 11.23 -25.51
C ASN A 53 35.04 10.13 -25.17
N LYS A 54 35.54 8.93 -24.78
CA LYS A 54 34.76 7.70 -24.46
C LYS A 54 34.01 7.71 -23.12
N THR A 55 34.09 8.77 -22.32
CA THR A 55 33.39 8.92 -21.04
C THR A 55 32.28 9.94 -21.16
N ASP A 56 31.06 9.50 -21.38
CA ASP A 56 29.90 10.36 -21.59
C ASP A 56 29.21 10.73 -20.27
N THR A 57 28.88 12.01 -20.14
CA THR A 57 28.34 12.61 -18.92
C THR A 57 27.05 13.38 -19.19
N ARG A 58 25.89 12.84 -18.76
CA ARG A 58 24.54 13.42 -18.90
C ARG A 58 23.59 12.88 -17.83
N THR A 59 22.35 13.35 -17.79
CA THR A 59 21.46 13.25 -16.62
C THR A 59 20.60 11.99 -16.51
N SER A 60 20.56 11.15 -17.56
CA SER A 60 19.97 9.80 -17.48
C SER A 60 20.87 8.78 -18.16
N LEU A 61 21.07 7.64 -17.53
CA LEU A 61 21.92 6.56 -18.01
C LEU A 61 21.15 5.60 -18.94
N ASP A 62 21.68 5.34 -20.12
CA ASP A 62 21.28 4.19 -20.91
C ASP A 62 22.15 2.98 -20.55
N HIS A 63 21.56 2.00 -19.93
CA HIS A 63 22.26 0.83 -19.39
C HIS A 63 22.79 -0.12 -20.46
N GLY A 64 22.30 -0.04 -21.70
CA GLY A 64 22.78 -0.84 -22.83
C GLY A 64 24.09 -0.31 -23.39
N SER A 65 24.22 1.01 -23.51
CA SER A 65 25.40 1.69 -24.07
C SER A 65 26.32 2.27 -22.99
N GLY A 66 25.85 2.43 -21.75
CA GLY A 66 26.57 3.14 -20.68
C GLY A 66 26.57 4.67 -20.85
N TYR A 67 25.76 5.20 -21.76
CA TYR A 67 25.70 6.63 -22.05
C TYR A 67 24.63 7.34 -21.27
N PHE A 68 24.95 8.56 -20.80
CA PHE A 68 23.97 9.46 -20.22
C PHE A 68 23.33 10.35 -21.29
N PHE A 69 22.11 10.82 -21.07
CA PHE A 69 21.34 11.70 -21.94
C PHE A 69 20.79 12.90 -21.17
N TRP A 70 20.70 14.03 -21.84
CA TRP A 70 19.93 15.18 -21.38
C TRP A 70 18.43 14.80 -21.35
N GLU A 71 17.76 15.18 -20.28
CA GLU A 71 16.32 14.94 -20.10
C GLU A 71 15.55 16.27 -20.09
N ASN A 72 14.24 16.16 -20.26
CA ASN A 72 13.34 17.31 -20.22
C ASN A 72 13.55 18.12 -18.94
N GLY A 73 13.69 19.44 -19.11
CA GLY A 73 13.88 20.36 -17.99
C GLY A 73 15.32 20.65 -17.63
N ASP A 74 16.30 19.93 -18.19
CA ASP A 74 17.72 20.17 -17.90
C ASP A 74 18.20 21.53 -18.37
N LYS A 75 19.03 22.18 -17.54
CA LYS A 75 19.67 23.48 -17.77
C LYS A 75 21.08 23.47 -17.21
N VAL A 76 21.93 24.31 -17.77
CA VAL A 76 23.30 24.51 -17.29
C VAL A 76 23.51 25.92 -16.76
N TYR A 77 24.54 26.07 -15.95
CA TYR A 77 24.97 27.36 -15.39
C TYR A 77 26.43 27.64 -15.77
N VAL A 78 26.71 28.87 -16.07
CA VAL A 78 28.07 29.37 -16.36
C VAL A 78 28.23 30.73 -15.68
N LYS A 79 29.39 31.01 -15.08
CA LYS A 79 29.71 32.36 -14.63
C LYS A 79 30.16 33.17 -15.84
N ASP A 80 29.53 34.33 -16.04
CA ASP A 80 29.92 35.29 -17.07
C ASP A 80 31.16 36.09 -16.67
N ASP A 81 31.58 37.08 -17.50
CA ASP A 81 32.72 37.91 -17.24
C ASP A 81 32.57 38.80 -15.99
N ASP A 82 31.35 39.09 -15.57
CA ASP A 82 31.01 39.81 -14.34
C ASP A 82 30.98 38.89 -13.10
N ASN A 83 31.39 37.61 -13.25
CA ASN A 83 31.39 36.56 -12.21
C ASN A 83 29.97 36.22 -11.66
N ILE A 84 28.92 36.50 -12.44
CA ILE A 84 27.53 36.19 -12.11
C ILE A 84 27.16 34.83 -12.72
N PHE A 85 26.50 33.97 -11.94
CA PHE A 85 25.95 32.74 -12.48
C PHE A 85 24.77 33.00 -13.41
N GLN A 86 24.99 32.75 -14.69
CA GLN A 86 23.96 32.77 -15.72
C GLN A 86 23.37 31.36 -15.88
N LYS A 87 22.06 31.27 -16.03
CA LYS A 87 21.33 30.03 -16.34
C LYS A 87 20.98 30.01 -17.83
N SER A 88 21.05 28.84 -18.47
CA SER A 88 20.68 28.74 -19.88
C SER A 88 19.24 29.23 -20.11
N ASN A 89 19.05 30.05 -21.15
CA ASN A 89 17.75 30.63 -21.48
C ASN A 89 16.78 29.60 -22.04
N ASN A 90 17.28 28.69 -22.86
CA ASN A 90 16.54 27.51 -23.36
C ASN A 90 16.68 26.32 -22.41
N VAL A 91 15.82 25.35 -22.59
CA VAL A 91 15.70 24.11 -21.79
C VAL A 91 15.60 22.91 -22.71
N VAL A 92 16.16 21.80 -22.30
CA VAL A 92 15.97 20.51 -22.98
C VAL A 92 14.49 20.12 -22.91
N ILE A 93 13.89 19.80 -24.06
CA ILE A 93 12.47 19.39 -24.15
C ILE A 93 12.36 17.88 -24.24
N ASP A 94 13.20 17.26 -25.09
CA ASP A 94 13.18 15.82 -25.33
C ASP A 94 14.53 15.19 -24.95
N LYS A 95 14.53 13.91 -24.62
CA LYS A 95 15.74 13.14 -24.35
C LYS A 95 16.70 13.23 -25.56
N THR A 96 17.89 13.76 -25.32
CA THR A 96 18.89 13.97 -26.38
C THR A 96 20.31 13.77 -25.90
N SER A 97 21.18 13.38 -26.83
CA SER A 97 22.60 13.26 -26.58
C SER A 97 23.38 14.57 -26.91
N LEU A 98 22.80 15.49 -27.65
CA LEU A 98 23.40 16.75 -28.06
C LEU A 98 22.44 17.90 -27.77
N PHE A 99 22.92 18.99 -27.18
CA PHE A 99 22.09 20.17 -26.95
C PHE A 99 22.90 21.46 -26.99
N ASN A 100 22.33 22.48 -27.59
CA ASN A 100 22.91 23.82 -27.70
C ASN A 100 22.29 24.73 -26.63
N PHE A 101 22.97 24.94 -25.52
CA PHE A 101 22.53 25.83 -24.47
C PHE A 101 22.78 27.27 -24.84
N MET A 102 21.75 28.11 -24.76
CA MET A 102 21.80 29.53 -25.06
C MET A 102 22.01 30.32 -23.75
N MET A 103 23.23 30.82 -23.56
CA MET A 103 23.62 31.48 -22.32
C MET A 103 23.51 33.00 -22.46
N PRO A 104 22.76 33.68 -21.57
CA PRO A 104 22.82 35.14 -21.44
C PRO A 104 24.14 35.55 -20.76
N GLY A 105 24.50 36.82 -20.85
CA GLY A 105 25.73 37.37 -20.29
C GLY A 105 26.86 37.56 -21.31
N THR A 106 28.00 38.03 -20.85
CA THR A 106 29.19 38.33 -21.68
C THR A 106 30.25 37.25 -21.44
N TYR A 107 30.83 36.73 -22.53
CA TYR A 107 31.83 35.65 -22.52
C TYR A 107 32.99 35.98 -23.48
N THR A 108 33.99 36.72 -23.00
CA THR A 108 35.15 37.16 -23.79
C THR A 108 36.35 36.21 -23.67
N ALA A 109 36.51 35.52 -22.53
CA ALA A 109 37.60 34.60 -22.30
C ALA A 109 37.53 33.37 -23.23
N SER A 110 38.63 32.63 -23.32
CA SER A 110 38.73 31.41 -24.14
C SER A 110 38.17 30.19 -23.47
N LYS A 111 37.95 30.20 -22.14
CA LYS A 111 37.48 29.06 -21.36
C LYS A 111 36.55 29.52 -20.24
N TYR A 112 35.49 28.72 -19.97
CA TYR A 112 34.55 28.91 -18.87
C TYR A 112 34.20 27.58 -18.24
N ILE A 113 33.89 27.58 -16.93
CA ILE A 113 33.39 26.39 -16.23
C ILE A 113 31.87 26.31 -16.42
N VAL A 114 31.41 25.16 -16.88
CA VAL A 114 29.98 24.82 -17.00
C VAL A 114 29.59 23.94 -15.82
N TYR A 115 28.48 24.26 -15.17
CA TYR A 115 27.93 23.52 -14.05
C TYR A 115 26.54 22.98 -14.41
N TYR A 116 26.32 21.72 -14.10
CA TYR A 116 25.00 21.09 -14.04
C TYR A 116 24.76 20.66 -12.60
N PRO A 117 23.97 21.41 -11.79
CA PRO A 117 23.74 21.12 -10.38
C PRO A 117 22.51 20.25 -10.14
N GLY A 118 22.03 19.52 -11.14
CA GLY A 118 20.73 18.84 -11.11
C GLY A 118 19.56 19.79 -11.32
N LYS A 119 18.36 19.27 -11.42
CA LYS A 119 17.16 20.08 -11.70
C LYS A 119 16.77 20.98 -10.52
N GLY A 120 17.06 20.58 -9.28
CA GLY A 120 16.80 21.35 -8.07
C GLY A 120 17.93 22.28 -7.62
N GLY A 121 19.07 22.29 -8.33
CA GLY A 121 20.24 23.07 -7.93
C GLY A 121 20.31 24.46 -8.57
N TYR A 122 21.28 25.25 -8.11
CA TYR A 122 21.53 26.60 -8.64
C TYR A 122 23.04 26.92 -8.67
N GLY A 123 23.52 27.42 -9.82
CA GLY A 123 24.92 27.78 -10.01
C GLY A 123 25.83 26.54 -9.85
N ASN A 124 26.69 26.54 -8.84
CA ASN A 124 27.52 25.40 -8.49
C ASN A 124 27.01 24.64 -7.23
N ARG A 125 25.78 24.89 -6.77
CA ARG A 125 25.20 24.27 -5.58
C ARG A 125 24.21 23.18 -5.97
N VAL A 126 24.46 21.96 -5.53
CA VAL A 126 23.62 20.78 -5.75
C VAL A 126 23.04 20.31 -4.43
N THR A 127 21.83 19.75 -4.47
CA THR A 127 21.24 19.03 -3.34
C THR A 127 20.95 17.58 -3.77
N ILE A 128 21.63 16.63 -3.11
CA ILE A 128 21.30 15.21 -3.20
C ILE A 128 20.10 14.97 -2.29
N ALA A 129 18.98 14.57 -2.90
CA ALA A 129 17.71 14.43 -2.21
C ALA A 129 17.74 13.24 -1.24
N ALA A 130 17.22 13.45 -0.02
CA ALA A 130 17.03 12.37 0.96
C ALA A 130 15.83 11.46 0.60
N GLU A 131 14.89 11.96 -0.21
CA GLU A 131 13.83 11.17 -0.83
C GLU A 131 13.99 11.24 -2.34
N GLN A 132 14.06 10.07 -2.97
CA GLN A 132 14.18 9.92 -4.41
C GLN A 132 13.03 9.04 -4.91
N ILE A 133 12.52 9.32 -6.11
CA ILE A 133 11.36 8.59 -6.65
C ILE A 133 11.71 8.03 -8.03
N GLN A 134 11.62 6.72 -8.18
CA GLN A 134 11.77 6.05 -9.46
C GLN A 134 10.43 5.50 -9.94
N GLU A 135 9.93 6.04 -11.05
CA GLU A 135 8.60 5.70 -11.57
C GLU A 135 8.56 4.28 -12.18
N THR A 136 9.56 3.92 -12.95
CA THR A 136 9.61 2.63 -13.65
C THR A 136 10.91 1.88 -13.36
N PRO A 137 10.86 0.53 -13.29
CA PRO A 137 12.08 -0.26 -13.11
C PRO A 137 13.10 0.02 -14.20
N TYR A 138 14.38 -0.13 -13.85
CA TYR A 138 15.52 0.00 -14.75
C TYR A 138 15.57 1.30 -15.56
N ASN A 139 15.09 2.39 -14.94
CA ASN A 139 15.02 3.73 -15.53
C ASN A 139 15.61 4.77 -14.59
N SER A 140 16.53 5.59 -15.09
CA SER A 140 17.27 6.59 -14.34
C SER A 140 16.82 8.04 -14.61
N LYS A 141 15.64 8.27 -15.20
CA LYS A 141 15.12 9.62 -15.50
C LYS A 141 15.06 10.55 -14.29
N HIS A 142 14.89 9.99 -13.09
CA HIS A 142 14.84 10.75 -11.84
C HIS A 142 16.20 11.26 -11.35
N PHE A 143 17.31 10.94 -11.99
CA PHE A 143 18.63 11.32 -11.52
C PHE A 143 18.78 12.83 -11.36
N GLY A 144 18.28 13.62 -12.33
CA GLY A 144 18.35 15.09 -12.28
C GLY A 144 17.61 15.67 -11.05
N GLU A 145 16.45 15.13 -10.69
CA GLU A 145 15.69 15.50 -9.48
C GLU A 145 16.34 14.96 -8.20
N SER A 146 17.03 13.82 -8.29
CA SER A 146 17.68 13.17 -7.14
C SER A 146 19.02 13.81 -6.74
N GLY A 147 19.53 14.75 -7.53
CA GLY A 147 20.79 15.44 -7.25
C GLY A 147 21.98 14.93 -8.06
N ASP A 148 21.72 14.30 -9.22
CA ASP A 148 22.78 14.10 -10.20
C ASP A 148 23.36 15.44 -10.60
N CYS A 149 24.68 15.51 -10.67
CA CYS A 149 25.38 16.77 -10.86
C CYS A 149 26.72 16.56 -11.56
N SER A 150 27.12 17.57 -12.30
CA SER A 150 28.36 17.50 -13.08
C SER A 150 28.99 18.85 -13.33
N VAL A 151 30.27 18.85 -13.65
CA VAL A 151 31.05 20.07 -13.98
C VAL A 151 31.96 19.80 -15.17
N GLY A 152 32.20 20.84 -15.99
CA GLY A 152 33.09 20.71 -17.13
C GLY A 152 33.72 22.03 -17.57
N LEU A 153 34.70 21.93 -18.44
CA LEU A 153 35.39 23.07 -19.02
C LEU A 153 34.91 23.30 -20.46
N ALA A 154 34.30 24.45 -20.71
CA ALA A 154 33.93 24.87 -22.04
C ALA A 154 35.10 25.63 -22.68
N THR A 155 35.41 25.32 -23.93
CA THR A 155 36.48 25.96 -24.71
C THR A 155 35.90 26.66 -25.95
N LYS A 156 36.35 27.89 -26.20
CA LYS A 156 35.89 28.73 -27.33
C LYS A 156 36.38 28.18 -28.66
N THR A 157 35.46 28.04 -29.61
CA THR A 157 35.74 27.63 -30.98
C THR A 157 36.13 28.84 -31.84
N ARG A 158 36.65 28.61 -33.04
CA ARG A 158 36.93 29.67 -34.01
C ARG A 158 35.67 30.44 -34.43
N SER A 159 34.49 29.80 -34.35
CA SER A 159 33.18 30.42 -34.63
C SER A 159 32.63 31.27 -33.50
N GLY A 160 33.32 31.32 -32.35
CA GLY A 160 32.89 32.08 -31.17
C GLY A 160 31.93 31.38 -30.27
N GLN A 161 31.54 30.13 -30.55
CA GLN A 161 30.75 29.24 -29.71
C GLN A 161 31.68 28.56 -28.71
N PHE A 162 31.09 27.94 -27.67
CA PHE A 162 31.82 27.13 -26.70
C PHE A 162 31.41 25.67 -26.79
N ILE A 163 32.39 24.76 -26.73
CA ILE A 163 32.14 23.29 -26.67
C ILE A 163 32.61 22.80 -25.33
N PHE A 164 31.79 21.94 -24.69
CA PHE A 164 32.11 21.37 -23.38
C PHE A 164 31.65 19.91 -23.24
N GLN A 165 32.28 19.24 -22.28
CA GLN A 165 31.86 17.95 -21.71
C GLN A 165 31.78 18.10 -20.20
N LEU A 166 30.91 17.33 -19.56
CA LEU A 166 30.72 17.34 -18.13
C LEU A 166 31.27 16.05 -17.51
N GLU A 167 31.77 16.14 -16.29
CA GLU A 167 32.12 14.99 -15.44
C GLU A 167 31.16 14.93 -14.26
N HIS A 168 30.52 13.78 -14.07
CA HIS A 168 29.64 13.57 -12.91
C HIS A 168 30.40 13.60 -11.60
N LYS A 169 29.84 14.27 -10.62
CA LYS A 169 30.42 14.41 -9.28
C LYS A 169 29.64 13.63 -8.19
N ALA A 170 28.52 13.01 -8.55
CA ALA A 170 27.78 12.07 -7.71
C ALA A 170 28.24 10.62 -7.93
N ALA A 171 27.88 9.73 -7.04
CA ALA A 171 27.99 8.27 -7.17
C ALA A 171 26.60 7.63 -7.30
N TYR A 172 26.53 6.46 -7.94
CA TYR A 172 25.24 5.83 -8.28
C TYR A 172 25.20 4.40 -7.80
N LEU A 173 24.14 4.05 -7.04
CA LEU A 173 23.86 2.69 -6.61
C LEU A 173 22.77 2.09 -7.48
N CYS A 174 22.97 0.88 -7.97
CA CYS A 174 21.96 0.06 -8.62
C CYS A 174 21.64 -1.13 -7.73
N PHE A 175 20.47 -1.13 -7.13
CA PHE A 175 19.97 -2.25 -6.36
C PHE A 175 19.34 -3.28 -7.31
N LEU A 176 19.80 -4.52 -7.18
CA LEU A 176 19.32 -5.68 -7.93
C LEU A 176 18.83 -6.74 -6.95
N PRO A 177 17.69 -6.49 -6.27
CA PRO A 177 17.12 -7.46 -5.35
C PRO A 177 16.52 -8.64 -6.10
N TYR A 178 16.70 -9.85 -5.56
CA TYR A 178 16.15 -11.08 -6.13
C TYR A 178 15.79 -12.09 -5.05
N ALA A 179 14.92 -13.04 -5.40
CA ALA A 179 14.62 -14.22 -4.60
C ALA A 179 15.00 -15.48 -5.37
N LYS A 180 15.59 -16.49 -4.72
CA LYS A 180 15.85 -17.80 -5.36
C LYS A 180 14.56 -18.58 -5.57
N GLN A 181 13.60 -18.45 -4.66
CA GLN A 181 12.29 -19.03 -4.84
C GLN A 181 11.40 -18.07 -5.63
N LYS A 182 10.61 -18.63 -6.55
CA LYS A 182 9.66 -17.82 -7.32
C LYS A 182 8.64 -17.18 -6.39
N ARG A 183 8.70 -15.86 -6.24
CA ARG A 183 7.77 -15.03 -5.49
C ARG A 183 6.83 -14.36 -6.49
N VAL A 184 5.60 -14.83 -6.53
CA VAL A 184 4.55 -14.21 -7.32
C VAL A 184 3.94 -13.11 -6.47
N ASN A 185 3.75 -11.92 -7.04
CA ASN A 185 3.14 -10.76 -6.35
C ASN A 185 3.90 -10.18 -5.15
N THR A 186 5.20 -10.38 -5.07
CA THR A 186 6.06 -9.66 -4.12
C THR A 186 6.75 -8.50 -4.83
N TYR A 187 6.63 -7.31 -4.25
CA TYR A 187 7.12 -6.06 -4.82
C TYR A 187 8.02 -5.34 -3.84
N ILE A 188 9.06 -4.69 -4.36
CA ILE A 188 9.86 -3.72 -3.60
C ILE A 188 9.15 -2.37 -3.73
N THR A 189 8.71 -1.81 -2.61
CA THR A 189 7.98 -0.53 -2.58
C THR A 189 8.87 0.65 -2.24
N ALA A 190 9.97 0.41 -1.50
CA ALA A 190 11.02 1.39 -1.26
C ALA A 190 12.33 0.70 -0.89
N ILE A 191 13.44 1.42 -1.08
CA ILE A 191 14.77 1.03 -0.61
C ILE A 191 15.32 2.17 0.24
N GLU A 192 15.51 1.94 1.54
CA GLU A 192 16.10 2.89 2.48
C GLU A 192 17.58 2.53 2.69
N VAL A 193 18.45 3.50 2.46
CA VAL A 193 19.89 3.36 2.69
C VAL A 193 20.29 4.26 3.85
N ILE A 194 20.90 3.66 4.86
CA ILE A 194 21.47 4.36 6.01
C ILE A 194 23.00 4.20 5.96
N SER A 195 23.71 5.30 6.02
CA SER A 195 25.17 5.37 5.99
C SER A 195 25.73 5.75 7.36
N ASP A 196 26.97 5.39 7.61
CA ASP A 196 27.76 5.87 8.76
C ASP A 196 28.18 7.34 8.62
N ASP A 197 28.22 7.87 7.38
CA ASP A 197 28.49 9.28 7.09
C ASP A 197 27.43 9.87 6.14
N ASN A 198 27.47 11.19 5.93
CA ASN A 198 26.47 11.89 5.12
C ASN A 198 26.54 11.52 3.64
N ILE A 199 25.41 11.11 3.07
CA ILE A 199 25.23 10.71 1.67
C ILE A 199 24.21 11.58 0.94
N ALA A 200 23.51 12.46 1.67
CA ALA A 200 22.49 13.39 1.15
C ALA A 200 22.71 14.80 1.69
N GLY A 201 22.02 15.78 1.11
CA GLY A 201 22.09 17.19 1.51
C GLY A 201 22.72 18.07 0.45
N THR A 202 23.07 19.30 0.82
CA THR A 202 23.58 20.30 -0.10
C THR A 202 25.11 20.29 -0.14
N TYR A 203 25.66 20.30 -1.35
CA TYR A 203 27.08 20.30 -1.66
C TYR A 203 27.39 21.39 -2.71
N MET A 204 28.68 21.65 -2.90
CA MET A 204 29.15 22.53 -3.96
C MET A 204 29.98 21.75 -4.99
N LEU A 205 29.75 22.05 -6.25
CA LEU A 205 30.54 21.58 -7.37
C LEU A 205 31.82 22.41 -7.50
N SER A 206 32.96 21.74 -7.58
CA SER A 206 34.25 22.31 -7.84
C SER A 206 34.85 21.70 -9.13
N PRO A 207 35.43 22.51 -10.01
CA PRO A 207 36.10 21.99 -11.20
C PRO A 207 37.46 21.34 -10.90
N THR A 208 38.03 21.59 -9.74
CA THR A 208 39.36 21.11 -9.33
C THR A 208 39.29 19.92 -8.38
N ASP A 209 38.16 19.73 -7.71
CA ASP A 209 37.99 18.63 -6.75
C ASP A 209 37.35 17.40 -7.42
N GLU A 210 37.89 16.23 -7.13
CA GLU A 210 37.34 14.97 -7.59
C GLU A 210 36.01 14.65 -6.91
N LYS A 211 35.72 15.24 -5.74
CA LYS A 211 34.55 15.01 -4.91
C LYS A 211 33.72 16.29 -4.76
N LEU A 212 32.47 16.09 -4.33
CA LEU A 212 31.61 17.19 -3.91
C LEU A 212 32.21 17.90 -2.69
N VAL A 213 32.19 19.23 -2.68
CA VAL A 213 32.72 20.04 -1.58
C VAL A 213 31.62 20.32 -0.57
N GLY A 214 31.90 20.07 0.71
CA GLY A 214 30.95 20.19 1.81
C GLY A 214 30.68 18.84 2.48
N SER A 215 29.93 18.86 3.57
CA SER A 215 29.70 17.68 4.40
C SER A 215 28.29 17.07 4.24
N GLY A 216 27.43 17.72 3.47
CA GLY A 216 26.01 17.32 3.41
C GLY A 216 25.32 17.43 4.77
N SER A 217 24.12 16.87 4.91
CA SER A 217 23.36 16.92 6.17
C SER A 217 22.57 15.63 6.48
N GLY A 218 22.53 14.68 5.56
CA GLY A 218 21.70 13.48 5.66
C GLY A 218 22.49 12.18 5.53
N LYS A 219 22.29 11.27 6.48
CA LYS A 219 22.87 9.92 6.49
C LYS A 219 21.89 8.87 5.92
N THR A 220 20.70 9.27 5.58
CA THR A 220 19.65 8.37 5.08
C THR A 220 19.07 8.89 3.77
N ILE A 221 18.94 7.99 2.80
CA ILE A 221 18.20 8.23 1.56
C ILE A 221 17.15 7.12 1.41
N THR A 222 15.92 7.52 1.09
CA THR A 222 14.82 6.61 0.74
C THR A 222 14.49 6.75 -0.72
N LEU A 223 14.63 5.66 -1.47
CA LEU A 223 14.18 5.55 -2.86
C LEU A 223 12.79 4.91 -2.89
N ILE A 224 11.78 5.64 -3.29
CA ILE A 224 10.42 5.14 -3.52
C ILE A 224 10.37 4.53 -4.92
N THR A 225 9.93 3.28 -5.02
CA THR A 225 9.79 2.54 -6.29
C THR A 225 8.31 2.41 -6.63
N LYS A 226 7.83 3.06 -7.70
CA LYS A 226 6.41 3.03 -8.06
C LYS A 226 6.05 1.81 -8.91
N GLY A 227 6.47 1.71 -10.13
CA GLY A 227 6.17 0.59 -11.01
C GLY A 227 5.19 0.93 -12.13
N ILE A 228 4.95 -0.04 -13.02
CA ILE A 228 4.10 0.13 -14.21
C ILE A 228 2.61 -0.09 -13.84
N GLY A 229 1.73 0.68 -14.41
CA GLY A 229 0.28 0.64 -14.20
C GLY A 229 -0.17 1.69 -13.17
N ASP A 230 -1.07 1.32 -12.23
CA ASP A 230 -1.65 2.26 -11.25
C ASP A 230 -0.63 2.90 -10.28
N GLY A 231 0.63 2.98 -10.68
CA GLY A 231 1.69 3.79 -10.10
C GLY A 231 2.19 3.38 -8.70
N GLU A 232 1.48 2.53 -7.99
CA GLU A 232 1.75 2.25 -6.56
C GLU A 232 2.18 0.82 -6.25
N LYS A 233 2.46 0.02 -7.30
CA LYS A 233 2.72 -1.42 -7.10
C LYS A 233 4.11 -1.73 -6.57
N GLY A 234 5.07 -0.83 -6.72
CA GLY A 234 6.47 -1.14 -6.49
C GLY A 234 7.11 -1.94 -7.63
N PHE A 235 8.38 -2.29 -7.50
CA PHE A 235 9.10 -3.10 -8.48
C PHE A 235 8.97 -4.59 -8.17
N PRO A 236 8.60 -5.44 -9.16
CA PRO A 236 8.42 -6.87 -8.92
C PRO A 236 9.74 -7.53 -8.49
N LEU A 237 9.68 -8.43 -7.50
CA LEU A 237 10.82 -9.21 -7.06
C LEU A 237 11.07 -10.38 -8.02
N LYS A 238 12.06 -10.26 -8.89
CA LYS A 238 12.46 -11.29 -9.86
C LYS A 238 13.31 -12.39 -9.23
N ASN A 239 13.28 -13.57 -9.82
CA ASN A 239 14.00 -14.73 -9.29
C ASN A 239 15.03 -15.35 -10.27
N THR A 240 15.14 -14.85 -11.49
CA THR A 240 16.03 -15.38 -12.51
C THR A 240 16.94 -14.33 -13.11
N PHE A 241 18.17 -14.73 -13.45
CA PHE A 241 19.08 -13.96 -14.27
C PHE A 241 18.79 -14.26 -15.77
N PRO A 242 18.83 -13.28 -16.68
CA PRO A 242 19.20 -11.85 -16.50
C PRO A 242 18.07 -10.94 -16.00
N GLU A 243 16.89 -11.42 -15.79
CA GLU A 243 15.68 -10.65 -15.49
C GLU A 243 15.78 -9.74 -14.25
N ILE A 244 16.68 -10.04 -13.31
CA ILE A 244 16.87 -9.19 -12.12
C ILE A 244 17.35 -7.77 -12.49
N ARG A 245 18.02 -7.58 -13.62
CA ARG A 245 18.43 -6.25 -14.09
C ARG A 245 17.25 -5.42 -14.55
N GLU A 246 16.23 -6.03 -15.12
CA GLU A 246 15.01 -5.34 -15.58
C GLU A 246 14.26 -4.64 -14.44
N ASN A 247 14.51 -5.02 -13.19
CA ASN A 247 13.95 -4.39 -11.99
C ASN A 247 14.95 -3.52 -11.24
N GLY A 248 16.01 -3.08 -11.88
CA GLY A 248 17.03 -2.23 -11.27
C GLY A 248 16.44 -0.97 -10.66
N ALA A 249 16.78 -0.73 -9.40
CA ALA A 249 16.39 0.45 -8.67
C ALA A 249 17.63 1.31 -8.42
N PHE A 250 17.57 2.58 -8.82
CA PHE A 250 18.74 3.47 -8.88
C PHE A 250 18.67 4.57 -7.83
N MET A 251 19.79 4.84 -7.18
CA MET A 251 19.91 5.87 -6.15
C MET A 251 21.14 6.73 -6.39
N VAL A 252 21.00 8.05 -6.29
CA VAL A 252 22.09 9.02 -6.32
C VAL A 252 22.57 9.26 -4.90
N ILE A 253 23.87 9.15 -4.64
CA ILE A 253 24.51 9.41 -3.35
C ILE A 253 25.73 10.34 -3.49
N ALA A 254 26.11 10.99 -2.39
CA ALA A 254 27.40 11.67 -2.33
C ALA A 254 28.55 10.63 -2.36
N PRO A 255 29.61 10.86 -3.16
CA PRO A 255 30.76 9.97 -3.18
C PRO A 255 31.52 10.02 -1.87
N GLY A 256 32.16 8.92 -1.51
CA GLY A 256 32.94 8.80 -0.29
C GLY A 256 33.08 7.36 0.17
N ARG A 257 33.78 7.18 1.31
CA ARG A 257 33.88 5.87 1.94
C ARG A 257 32.74 5.69 2.93
N HIS A 258 31.80 4.82 2.58
CA HIS A 258 30.56 4.59 3.35
C HIS A 258 30.39 3.13 3.71
N LYS A 259 29.90 2.88 4.94
CA LYS A 259 29.33 1.61 5.38
C LYS A 259 27.82 1.73 5.30
N LEU A 260 27.18 0.95 4.42
CA LEU A 260 25.75 1.10 4.16
C LEU A 260 24.93 -0.02 4.80
N THR A 261 23.82 0.36 5.41
CA THR A 261 22.74 -0.54 5.79
C THR A 261 21.57 -0.28 4.84
N VAL A 262 21.19 -1.32 4.10
CA VAL A 262 20.12 -1.25 3.09
C VAL A 262 18.89 -1.96 3.62
N LYS A 263 17.76 -1.28 3.69
CA LYS A 263 16.46 -1.83 4.05
C LYS A 263 15.58 -1.89 2.80
N TYR A 264 15.22 -3.09 2.42
CA TYR A 264 14.27 -3.34 1.33
C TYR A 264 12.86 -3.42 1.93
N HIS A 265 12.01 -2.45 1.63
CA HIS A 265 10.60 -2.48 1.96
C HIS A 265 9.87 -3.33 0.92
N VAL A 266 9.27 -4.41 1.36
CA VAL A 266 8.65 -5.44 0.51
C VAL A 266 7.18 -5.50 0.80
N LYS A 267 6.35 -5.56 -0.23
CA LYS A 267 4.93 -5.84 -0.10
C LYS A 267 4.58 -7.15 -0.75
N ASP A 268 4.00 -8.06 0.02
CA ASP A 268 3.37 -9.27 -0.49
C ASP A 268 1.89 -8.98 -0.78
N ARG A 269 1.55 -8.91 -2.06
CA ARG A 269 0.18 -8.60 -2.48
C ARG A 269 -0.78 -9.80 -2.35
N LEU A 270 -0.28 -11.01 -2.18
CA LEU A 270 -1.13 -12.17 -1.91
C LEU A 270 -1.68 -12.12 -0.48
N THR A 271 -0.85 -11.72 0.46
CA THR A 271 -1.24 -11.61 1.87
C THR A 271 -1.55 -10.18 2.31
N ASN A 272 -1.28 -9.20 1.44
CA ASN A 272 -1.34 -7.75 1.72
C ASN A 272 -0.47 -7.32 2.90
N VAL A 273 0.67 -7.99 3.10
CA VAL A 273 1.60 -7.73 4.19
C VAL A 273 2.80 -6.93 3.71
N ASP A 274 3.19 -5.95 4.49
CA ASP A 274 4.42 -5.20 4.33
C ASP A 274 5.52 -5.81 5.20
N GLY A 275 6.73 -5.96 4.64
CA GLY A 275 7.91 -6.47 5.35
C GLY A 275 9.13 -5.60 5.08
N VAL A 276 10.14 -5.72 5.94
CA VAL A 276 11.43 -5.04 5.76
C VAL A 276 12.56 -6.04 5.89
N ILE A 277 13.39 -6.14 4.86
CA ILE A 277 14.57 -7.01 4.83
C ILE A 277 15.81 -6.14 4.90
N VAL A 278 16.66 -6.38 5.91
CA VAL A 278 17.85 -5.58 6.17
C VAL A 278 19.10 -6.30 5.66
N LYS A 279 19.95 -5.59 4.92
CA LYS A 279 21.28 -6.03 4.48
C LYS A 279 22.32 -5.00 4.90
N THR A 280 23.44 -5.43 5.47
CA THR A 280 24.54 -4.55 5.79
C THR A 280 25.69 -4.81 4.81
N LEU A 281 26.17 -3.77 4.16
CA LEU A 281 27.31 -3.80 3.24
C LEU A 281 28.56 -3.38 4.01
N LYS A 282 29.68 -3.97 3.64
CA LYS A 282 30.99 -3.57 4.19
C LYS A 282 31.31 -2.14 3.73
N ALA A 283 32.12 -1.43 4.52
CA ALA A 283 32.59 -0.12 4.13
C ALA A 283 33.34 -0.18 2.78
N PHE A 284 32.94 0.68 1.84
CA PHE A 284 33.46 0.73 0.49
C PHE A 284 33.64 2.18 0.03
N ASP A 285 34.58 2.44 -0.88
CA ASP A 285 34.84 3.75 -1.44
C ASP A 285 34.03 3.97 -2.72
N TYR A 286 32.89 4.66 -2.60
CA TYR A 286 32.00 5.01 -3.69
C TYR A 286 32.52 6.25 -4.39
N LYS A 287 33.16 6.08 -5.55
CA LYS A 287 33.79 7.15 -6.29
C LYS A 287 32.79 7.93 -7.13
N ALA A 288 33.04 9.22 -7.32
CA ALA A 288 32.30 10.05 -8.26
C ALA A 288 32.35 9.44 -9.69
N ASN A 289 31.30 9.71 -10.46
CA ASN A 289 31.12 9.20 -11.83
C ASN A 289 31.18 7.66 -11.95
N ASN A 290 30.90 6.95 -10.86
CA ASN A 290 30.92 5.48 -10.85
C ASN A 290 29.55 4.92 -10.46
N TYR A 291 29.30 3.74 -11.01
CA TYR A 291 28.07 3.00 -10.91
C TYR A 291 28.31 1.65 -10.22
N TYR A 292 27.50 1.30 -9.22
CA TYR A 292 27.71 0.14 -8.36
C TYR A 292 26.52 -0.78 -8.33
N ASP A 293 26.63 -1.99 -8.87
CA ASP A 293 25.63 -3.05 -8.79
C ASP A 293 25.61 -3.67 -7.39
N ILE A 294 24.47 -3.56 -6.70
CA ILE A 294 24.23 -4.16 -5.39
C ILE A 294 23.23 -5.31 -5.52
N LYS A 295 23.74 -6.51 -5.74
CA LYS A 295 22.94 -7.72 -5.82
C LYS A 295 22.58 -8.21 -4.42
N SER A 296 21.28 -8.36 -4.15
CA SER A 296 20.79 -8.78 -2.84
C SER A 296 19.78 -9.92 -2.96
N GLN A 297 20.15 -11.08 -2.44
CA GLN A 297 19.21 -12.18 -2.25
C GLN A 297 18.33 -11.85 -1.04
N LEU A 298 17.01 -11.82 -1.24
CA LEU A 298 16.04 -11.43 -0.21
C LEU A 298 15.29 -12.60 0.43
N ASP A 299 15.48 -13.82 -0.02
CA ASP A 299 14.96 -15.03 0.59
C ASP A 299 16.04 -15.85 1.31
N VAL A 300 15.62 -16.71 2.22
CA VAL A 300 16.53 -17.57 3.00
C VAL A 300 17.07 -18.72 2.17
N SER A 301 18.20 -19.25 2.61
CA SER A 301 18.98 -20.31 1.94
C SER A 301 18.20 -21.62 1.70
N ALA A 302 18.69 -22.38 0.72
CA ALA A 302 18.08 -23.56 0.10
C ALA A 302 17.70 -24.75 1.01
N ASN A 303 18.02 -24.75 2.30
CA ASN A 303 17.66 -25.86 3.20
C ASN A 303 16.17 -25.89 3.56
N ASP A 304 15.42 -24.79 3.37
CA ASP A 304 13.97 -24.70 3.58
C ASP A 304 13.15 -24.73 2.27
N ALA A 305 13.73 -25.18 1.19
CA ALA A 305 13.12 -25.14 -0.17
C ALA A 305 11.79 -25.93 -0.31
N LYS A 306 11.38 -26.69 0.71
CA LYS A 306 10.13 -27.48 0.70
C LYS A 306 8.92 -26.74 1.26
N ALA A 307 9.11 -25.79 2.15
CA ALA A 307 8.01 -24.99 2.72
C ALA A 307 7.89 -23.64 1.97
N ARG A 308 6.73 -23.38 1.36
CA ARG A 308 6.46 -22.13 0.63
C ARG A 308 5.70 -21.12 1.46
N VAL A 309 5.09 -21.54 2.56
CA VAL A 309 4.37 -20.68 3.51
C VAL A 309 5.11 -20.64 4.85
N PRO A 310 4.97 -19.56 5.63
CA PRO A 310 5.58 -19.46 6.95
C PRO A 310 5.14 -20.59 7.89
N ARG A 311 5.99 -20.91 8.86
CA ARG A 311 5.70 -21.91 9.89
C ARG A 311 5.44 -21.23 11.23
N ILE A 312 4.42 -21.70 11.94
CA ILE A 312 4.16 -21.37 13.34
C ILE A 312 4.35 -22.63 14.19
N ASP A 313 5.20 -22.51 15.21
CA ASP A 313 5.35 -23.51 16.28
C ASP A 313 4.76 -22.96 17.58
N ILE A 314 3.92 -23.74 18.24
CA ILE A 314 3.33 -23.43 19.54
C ILE A 314 3.61 -24.59 20.49
N ASP A 315 4.49 -24.36 21.47
CA ASP A 315 4.83 -25.34 22.49
C ASP A 315 4.08 -25.00 23.79
N ILE A 316 3.04 -25.76 24.10
CA ILE A 316 2.17 -25.55 25.27
C ILE A 316 2.88 -26.09 26.50
N ASP A 317 2.86 -25.33 27.59
CA ASP A 317 3.46 -25.71 28.85
C ASP A 317 2.96 -27.08 29.32
N GLY A 318 3.91 -27.94 29.71
CA GLY A 318 3.63 -29.32 30.11
C GLY A 318 3.21 -30.25 28.98
N GLY A 319 3.38 -29.86 27.70
CA GLY A 319 2.97 -30.67 26.54
C GLY A 319 1.47 -30.88 26.41
N ALA A 320 0.64 -30.09 27.10
CA ALA A 320 -0.81 -30.24 27.14
C ALA A 320 -1.46 -29.90 25.77
N PHE A 321 -2.69 -30.40 25.56
CA PHE A 321 -3.50 -30.05 24.40
C PHE A 321 -4.52 -28.96 24.73
N VAL A 322 -4.99 -28.23 23.70
CA VAL A 322 -6.15 -27.32 23.81
C VAL A 322 -7.42 -28.17 23.70
N THR A 323 -8.14 -28.33 24.80
CA THR A 323 -9.29 -29.21 24.89
C THR A 323 -10.64 -28.49 24.91
N ASP A 324 -10.63 -27.15 25.09
CA ASP A 324 -11.86 -26.37 25.21
C ASP A 324 -11.68 -24.91 24.70
N LYS A 325 -12.82 -24.20 24.62
CA LYS A 325 -12.87 -22.78 24.19
C LYS A 325 -12.80 -21.79 25.37
N LYS A 326 -12.73 -22.24 26.61
CA LYS A 326 -12.84 -21.41 27.82
C LYS A 326 -11.45 -21.15 28.41
N THR A 327 -10.66 -22.20 28.56
CA THR A 327 -9.39 -22.20 29.30
C THR A 327 -8.20 -21.78 28.44
N TYR A 328 -7.55 -20.68 28.78
CA TYR A 328 -6.27 -20.30 28.18
C TYR A 328 -5.13 -21.14 28.75
N ARG A 329 -4.27 -21.65 27.88
CA ARG A 329 -3.03 -22.34 28.20
C ARG A 329 -1.84 -21.48 27.83
N ASN A 330 -0.82 -21.40 28.69
CA ASN A 330 0.41 -20.71 28.36
C ASN A 330 1.24 -21.54 27.38
N ALA A 331 1.92 -20.88 26.47
CA ALA A 331 2.74 -21.52 25.45
C ALA A 331 3.89 -20.60 24.99
N ARG A 332 4.93 -21.22 24.47
CA ARG A 332 5.94 -20.56 23.65
C ARG A 332 5.44 -20.52 22.23
N PHE A 333 5.58 -19.39 21.59
CA PHE A 333 5.16 -19.14 20.20
C PHE A 333 6.38 -18.73 19.36
N LYS A 334 6.52 -19.38 18.21
CA LYS A 334 7.59 -19.07 17.27
C LYS A 334 7.03 -18.96 15.85
N ILE A 335 7.40 -17.90 15.12
CA ILE A 335 7.23 -17.78 13.67
C ILE A 335 8.58 -17.99 13.00
N SER A 336 8.63 -18.86 12.01
CA SER A 336 9.70 -18.92 11.01
C SER A 336 9.18 -18.30 9.72
N GLY A 337 9.62 -17.07 9.44
CA GLY A 337 9.02 -16.17 8.43
C GLY A 337 9.53 -16.38 7.02
N MET A 338 10.34 -17.41 6.77
CA MET A 338 10.84 -17.78 5.44
C MET A 338 11.67 -16.67 4.77
N GLY A 339 12.26 -15.75 5.55
CA GLY A 339 13.13 -14.69 5.06
C GLY A 339 12.40 -13.48 4.44
N ILE A 340 11.09 -13.54 4.27
CA ILE A 340 10.25 -12.40 3.86
C ILE A 340 9.62 -11.75 5.09
N TYR A 341 9.09 -12.59 5.98
CA TYR A 341 8.52 -12.11 7.22
C TYR A 341 9.54 -12.20 8.35
N PRO A 342 9.48 -11.31 9.35
CA PRO A 342 10.35 -11.40 10.51
C PRO A 342 10.13 -12.71 11.28
N ASP A 343 11.22 -13.33 11.71
CA ASP A 343 11.15 -14.41 12.70
C ASP A 343 10.79 -13.80 14.07
N ILE A 344 9.87 -14.46 14.78
CA ILE A 344 9.43 -14.02 16.12
C ILE A 344 9.47 -15.20 17.06
N THR A 345 9.91 -14.94 18.31
CA THR A 345 9.76 -15.86 19.43
C THR A 345 9.18 -15.08 20.61
N GLU A 346 8.01 -15.51 21.10
CA GLU A 346 7.26 -14.84 22.16
C GLU A 346 6.54 -15.86 23.06
N THR A 347 6.02 -15.36 24.19
CA THR A 347 5.07 -16.12 25.01
C THR A 347 3.63 -15.75 24.63
N VAL A 348 2.76 -16.75 24.59
CA VAL A 348 1.35 -16.60 24.17
C VAL A 348 0.44 -17.43 25.06
N GLN A 349 -0.81 -17.01 25.16
CA GLN A 349 -1.88 -17.82 25.68
C GLN A 349 -2.73 -18.32 24.51
N ILE A 350 -3.03 -19.62 24.48
CA ILE A 350 -3.82 -20.27 23.44
C ILE A 350 -5.06 -20.94 24.04
N LYS A 351 -6.18 -20.83 23.32
CA LYS A 351 -7.41 -21.62 23.58
C LYS A 351 -8.16 -21.91 22.30
N GLY A 352 -9.13 -22.80 22.34
CA GLY A 352 -10.05 -23.07 21.26
C GLY A 352 -10.94 -21.84 20.93
N ARG A 353 -11.44 -21.79 19.70
CA ARG A 353 -12.42 -20.80 19.23
C ARG A 353 -13.34 -21.38 18.15
N GLY A 354 -14.35 -20.58 17.78
CA GLY A 354 -15.33 -20.92 16.74
C GLY A 354 -16.55 -21.67 17.31
N ASN A 355 -17.63 -21.66 16.56
CA ASN A 355 -18.86 -22.36 16.90
C ASN A 355 -18.95 -23.65 16.06
N SER A 356 -19.34 -23.58 14.81
CA SER A 356 -19.44 -24.75 13.93
C SER A 356 -18.10 -25.38 13.53
N SER A 357 -17.00 -24.64 13.61
CA SER A 357 -15.66 -25.13 13.26
C SER A 357 -14.92 -25.81 14.41
N TRP A 358 -15.33 -25.61 15.67
CA TRP A 358 -14.75 -26.26 16.82
C TRP A 358 -15.43 -27.64 17.04
N ASN A 359 -14.61 -28.67 17.34
CA ASN A 359 -15.11 -30.02 17.66
C ASN A 359 -14.89 -30.31 19.15
N ASP A 360 -15.95 -30.15 19.95
CA ASP A 360 -15.91 -30.42 21.39
C ASP A 360 -15.65 -31.90 21.72
N LYS A 361 -16.01 -32.81 20.79
CA LYS A 361 -15.85 -34.26 20.98
C LYS A 361 -14.45 -34.76 20.65
N ASN A 362 -13.70 -34.02 19.87
CA ASN A 362 -12.34 -34.40 19.47
C ASN A 362 -11.39 -33.19 19.49
N PRO A 363 -10.64 -33.00 20.58
CA PRO A 363 -9.65 -31.92 20.68
C PRO A 363 -8.46 -32.10 19.71
N TYR A 364 -8.28 -33.32 19.20
CA TYR A 364 -7.22 -33.63 18.22
C TYR A 364 -7.64 -33.37 16.79
N ASP A 365 -8.88 -32.96 16.53
CA ASP A 365 -9.36 -32.57 15.21
C ASP A 365 -8.69 -31.28 14.71
N LYS A 366 -8.92 -30.92 13.47
CA LYS A 366 -8.43 -29.66 12.86
C LYS A 366 -9.20 -28.46 13.41
N ASN A 367 -8.98 -28.14 14.66
CA ASN A 367 -9.68 -27.11 15.41
C ASN A 367 -9.03 -25.72 15.24
N PRO A 368 -9.80 -24.63 15.18
CA PRO A 368 -9.27 -23.26 15.16
C PRO A 368 -8.91 -22.77 16.57
N TYR A 369 -7.96 -21.83 16.64
CA TYR A 369 -7.43 -21.34 17.91
C TYR A 369 -7.48 -19.82 18.01
N ARG A 370 -7.60 -19.32 19.26
CA ARG A 370 -7.41 -17.92 19.63
C ARG A 370 -6.09 -17.79 20.38
N LEU A 371 -5.32 -16.79 19.98
CA LEU A 371 -4.03 -16.44 20.57
C LEU A 371 -4.15 -15.09 21.29
N LYS A 372 -3.59 -14.99 22.50
CA LYS A 372 -3.52 -13.76 23.28
C LYS A 372 -2.10 -13.56 23.82
N PHE A 373 -1.40 -12.57 23.30
CA PHE A 373 -0.07 -12.20 23.75
C PHE A 373 -0.14 -11.33 25.00
N LYS A 374 0.81 -11.50 25.91
CA LYS A 374 0.92 -10.66 27.12
C LYS A 374 1.25 -9.21 26.75
N LYS A 375 2.17 -9.01 25.80
CA LYS A 375 2.48 -7.72 25.17
C LYS A 375 1.97 -7.71 23.74
N ALA A 376 1.70 -6.53 23.20
CA ALA A 376 1.35 -6.40 21.80
C ALA A 376 2.57 -6.67 20.91
N VAL A 377 2.40 -7.52 19.89
CA VAL A 377 3.43 -7.99 18.95
C VAL A 377 3.07 -7.62 17.53
N THR A 378 4.03 -7.69 16.61
CA THR A 378 3.90 -7.41 15.17
C THR A 378 4.17 -8.67 14.34
N PRO A 379 3.35 -9.74 14.44
CA PRO A 379 3.59 -10.97 13.70
C PRO A 379 3.54 -10.69 12.20
N PHE A 380 4.45 -11.27 11.45
CA PHE A 380 4.56 -11.08 10.00
C PHE A 380 4.73 -9.63 9.53
N GLY A 381 5.10 -8.69 10.42
CA GLY A 381 5.14 -7.26 10.10
C GLY A 381 3.78 -6.55 10.16
N LEU A 382 2.72 -7.24 10.58
CA LEU A 382 1.38 -6.66 10.73
C LEU A 382 1.32 -5.60 11.84
N ALA A 383 0.25 -4.81 11.84
CA ALA A 383 -0.01 -3.82 12.88
C ALA A 383 0.02 -4.44 14.28
N LYS A 384 0.55 -3.69 15.23
CA LYS A 384 0.81 -4.15 16.60
C LYS A 384 -0.49 -4.55 17.31
N GLY A 385 -0.55 -5.80 17.78
CA GLY A 385 -1.76 -6.32 18.45
C GLY A 385 -1.48 -7.42 19.46
N LYS A 386 -2.42 -7.63 20.40
CA LYS A 386 -2.37 -8.71 21.41
C LYS A 386 -3.19 -9.92 21.00
N ASN A 387 -4.24 -9.76 20.20
CA ASN A 387 -5.24 -10.79 19.94
C ASN A 387 -5.21 -11.22 18.47
N TRP A 388 -4.99 -12.52 18.25
CA TRP A 388 -4.86 -13.12 16.93
C TRP A 388 -5.64 -14.42 16.85
N VAL A 389 -5.84 -14.91 15.64
CA VAL A 389 -6.64 -16.11 15.36
C VAL A 389 -5.90 -17.01 14.37
N LEU A 390 -5.99 -18.33 14.60
CA LEU A 390 -5.63 -19.36 13.65
C LEU A 390 -6.92 -20.01 13.16
N LEU A 391 -7.33 -19.68 11.93
CA LEU A 391 -8.47 -20.28 11.25
C LEU A 391 -8.05 -21.64 10.70
N SER A 392 -8.80 -22.68 11.03
CA SER A 392 -8.43 -24.03 10.63
C SER A 392 -8.78 -24.37 9.18
N ASN A 393 -9.66 -23.60 8.54
CA ASN A 393 -10.20 -23.94 7.22
C ASN A 393 -10.68 -25.42 7.20
N LYS A 394 -11.41 -25.81 8.24
CA LYS A 394 -11.78 -27.22 8.49
C LYS A 394 -12.80 -27.73 7.47
N ARG A 395 -13.70 -26.86 7.00
CA ARG A 395 -14.66 -27.25 5.99
C ARG A 395 -13.94 -27.69 4.74
N ARG A 396 -14.41 -28.77 4.17
CA ARG A 396 -13.81 -29.34 2.96
C ARG A 396 -13.75 -28.28 1.85
N ARG A 397 -12.58 -28.13 1.25
CA ARG A 397 -12.29 -27.20 0.14
C ARG A 397 -12.40 -25.70 0.47
N SER A 398 -12.65 -25.31 1.75
CA SER A 398 -12.79 -23.90 2.15
C SER A 398 -11.48 -23.13 2.25
N MET A 399 -10.35 -23.77 1.98
CA MET A 399 -9.02 -23.23 2.27
C MET A 399 -8.68 -21.96 1.46
N LEU A 400 -9.47 -21.65 0.42
CA LEU A 400 -9.32 -20.48 -0.45
C LEU A 400 -10.37 -19.40 -0.17
N SER A 401 -11.55 -19.75 0.35
CA SER A 401 -12.71 -18.85 0.43
C SER A 401 -12.43 -17.59 1.25
N ASN A 402 -11.83 -17.72 2.42
CA ASN A 402 -11.47 -16.57 3.27
C ASN A 402 -10.40 -15.70 2.62
N ALA A 403 -9.39 -16.27 1.96
CA ALA A 403 -8.36 -15.51 1.29
C ALA A 403 -8.92 -14.69 0.12
N ILE A 404 -9.78 -15.30 -0.71
CA ILE A 404 -10.41 -14.61 -1.85
C ILE A 404 -11.37 -13.53 -1.35
N GLY A 405 -12.16 -13.82 -0.29
CA GLY A 405 -13.07 -12.84 0.30
C GLY A 405 -12.35 -11.62 0.86
N MET A 406 -11.25 -11.81 1.60
CA MET A 406 -10.45 -10.71 2.13
C MET A 406 -9.70 -9.96 1.02
N LYS A 407 -9.25 -10.64 -0.06
CA LYS A 407 -8.68 -9.97 -1.22
C LYS A 407 -9.71 -9.07 -1.92
N LEU A 408 -10.93 -9.55 -2.10
CA LEU A 408 -12.02 -8.73 -2.65
C LEU A 408 -12.29 -7.51 -1.76
N ALA A 409 -12.40 -7.72 -0.45
CA ALA A 409 -12.61 -6.64 0.52
C ALA A 409 -11.51 -5.56 0.45
N ALA A 410 -10.25 -6.00 0.32
CA ALA A 410 -9.11 -5.08 0.14
C ALA A 410 -9.17 -4.32 -1.19
N LEU A 411 -9.55 -4.99 -2.29
CA LEU A 411 -9.68 -4.36 -3.60
C LEU A 411 -10.74 -3.26 -3.60
N VAL A 412 -11.90 -3.53 -3.02
CA VAL A 412 -12.97 -2.53 -2.92
C VAL A 412 -12.84 -1.61 -1.71
N GLN A 413 -11.76 -1.74 -0.93
CA GLN A 413 -11.43 -0.88 0.19
C GLN A 413 -12.52 -0.84 1.29
N THR A 414 -13.00 -2.00 1.73
CA THR A 414 -13.85 -2.05 2.94
C THR A 414 -13.04 -1.66 4.18
N THR A 415 -13.72 -1.22 5.23
CA THR A 415 -13.06 -0.87 6.49
C THR A 415 -12.46 -2.10 7.19
N ALA A 416 -11.34 -1.92 7.86
CA ALA A 416 -10.72 -2.89 8.78
C ALA A 416 -10.54 -4.30 8.17
N VAL A 417 -10.06 -4.38 6.94
CA VAL A 417 -9.84 -5.67 6.25
C VAL A 417 -8.80 -6.48 6.99
N ASN A 418 -9.15 -7.71 7.33
CA ASN A 418 -8.23 -8.67 7.94
C ASN A 418 -7.22 -9.21 6.92
N HIS A 419 -6.00 -9.43 7.37
CA HIS A 419 -4.99 -10.17 6.60
C HIS A 419 -5.24 -11.67 6.71
N ILE A 420 -5.02 -12.42 5.64
CA ILE A 420 -5.05 -13.88 5.63
C ILE A 420 -3.66 -14.38 5.27
N ILE A 421 -2.92 -14.83 6.28
CA ILE A 421 -1.56 -15.34 6.09
C ILE A 421 -1.60 -16.87 6.22
N PRO A 422 -1.40 -17.60 5.12
CA PRO A 422 -1.36 -19.05 5.18
C PRO A 422 -0.10 -19.51 5.92
N VAL A 423 -0.24 -20.46 6.83
CA VAL A 423 0.84 -20.96 7.67
C VAL A 423 0.78 -22.47 7.83
N GLU A 424 1.92 -23.12 7.98
CA GLU A 424 2.06 -24.48 8.49
C GLU A 424 2.05 -24.44 10.02
N LEU A 425 1.04 -25.02 10.65
CA LEU A 425 0.92 -25.01 12.12
C LEU A 425 1.46 -26.29 12.75
N TYR A 426 2.31 -26.12 13.76
CA TYR A 426 2.78 -27.17 14.64
C TYR A 426 2.38 -26.85 16.09
N ILE A 427 1.88 -27.84 16.84
CA ILE A 427 1.60 -27.73 18.27
C ILE A 427 2.34 -28.87 18.97
N ASN A 428 3.17 -28.54 19.95
CA ASN A 428 4.03 -29.49 20.68
C ASN A 428 4.82 -30.40 19.71
N GLY A 429 5.41 -29.80 18.67
CA GLY A 429 6.15 -30.50 17.61
C GLY A 429 5.28 -31.29 16.60
N ASN A 430 3.98 -31.40 16.83
CA ASN A 430 3.08 -32.16 15.96
C ASN A 430 2.46 -31.27 14.88
N TYR A 431 2.60 -31.64 13.63
CA TYR A 431 1.97 -30.95 12.50
C TYR A 431 0.45 -30.98 12.60
N ARG A 432 -0.17 -29.81 12.50
CA ARG A 432 -1.64 -29.63 12.59
C ARG A 432 -2.29 -29.31 11.25
N GLY A 433 -1.51 -29.05 10.21
CA GLY A 433 -2.01 -28.76 8.86
C GLY A 433 -1.79 -27.32 8.45
N SER A 434 -2.38 -26.96 7.32
CA SER A 434 -2.41 -25.60 6.79
C SER A 434 -3.51 -24.79 7.48
N TYR A 435 -3.14 -23.64 8.03
CA TYR A 435 -4.03 -22.70 8.72
C TYR A 435 -3.92 -21.32 8.10
N ASN A 436 -4.88 -20.44 8.42
CA ASN A 436 -4.76 -19.02 8.15
C ASN A 436 -4.56 -18.26 9.46
N PHE A 437 -3.47 -17.52 9.56
CA PHE A 437 -3.23 -16.58 10.65
C PHE A 437 -3.85 -15.22 10.29
N THR A 438 -4.58 -14.61 11.23
CA THR A 438 -5.30 -13.36 11.01
C THR A 438 -5.52 -12.61 12.32
N GLU A 439 -5.89 -11.33 12.23
CA GLU A 439 -6.31 -10.51 13.36
C GLU A 439 -7.63 -11.04 13.95
N LYS A 440 -7.81 -10.87 15.27
CA LYS A 440 -9.12 -11.02 15.90
C LYS A 440 -9.92 -9.74 15.69
N VAL A 441 -11.11 -9.85 15.15
CA VAL A 441 -12.05 -8.72 15.04
C VAL A 441 -12.33 -8.12 16.43
N GLY A 442 -12.15 -6.81 16.57
CA GLY A 442 -12.31 -6.04 17.80
C GLY A 442 -11.79 -4.61 17.66
N ILE A 443 -12.04 -3.76 18.63
CA ILE A 443 -11.53 -2.39 18.66
C ILE A 443 -10.06 -2.41 19.10
N SER A 444 -9.17 -2.23 18.15
CA SER A 444 -7.72 -2.28 18.38
C SER A 444 -6.94 -1.71 17.20
N ASP A 445 -5.66 -1.44 17.40
CA ASP A 445 -4.80 -0.86 16.35
C ASP A 445 -4.54 -1.82 15.18
N ASN A 446 -4.73 -3.13 15.39
CA ASN A 446 -4.59 -4.18 14.38
C ASN A 446 -5.94 -4.73 13.85
N SER A 447 -7.08 -4.07 14.14
CA SER A 447 -8.38 -4.45 13.62
C SER A 447 -9.23 -3.19 13.40
N VAL A 448 -10.38 -3.03 14.08
CA VAL A 448 -11.19 -1.82 13.97
C VAL A 448 -10.50 -0.68 14.72
N LYS A 449 -9.89 0.22 13.97
CA LYS A 449 -9.18 1.37 14.52
C LYS A 449 -10.13 2.55 14.66
N VAL A 450 -10.27 3.10 15.86
CA VAL A 450 -11.10 4.25 16.18
C VAL A 450 -10.28 5.34 16.86
N LYS A 451 -10.71 6.58 16.75
CA LYS A 451 -10.00 7.74 17.33
C LYS A 451 -10.05 7.73 18.85
N ASP A 452 -11.21 7.49 19.43
CA ASP A 452 -11.44 7.45 20.87
C ASP A 452 -12.14 6.15 21.26
N LYS A 453 -11.39 5.23 21.85
CA LYS A 453 -11.90 3.91 22.25
C LYS A 453 -12.91 3.99 23.40
N SER A 454 -12.92 5.08 24.17
CA SER A 454 -13.86 5.25 25.30
C SER A 454 -15.28 5.61 24.87
N LYS A 455 -15.51 5.97 23.60
CA LYS A 455 -16.80 6.37 23.04
C LYS A 455 -17.31 5.43 21.95
N ALA A 456 -16.43 4.58 21.43
CA ALA A 456 -16.72 3.68 20.33
C ALA A 456 -17.21 2.33 20.83
N ALA A 457 -18.09 1.69 20.04
CA ALA A 457 -18.44 0.30 20.22
C ALA A 457 -18.56 -0.43 18.88
N LEU A 458 -18.12 -1.68 18.86
CA LEU A 458 -18.32 -2.64 17.79
C LEU A 458 -19.49 -3.53 18.11
N LEU A 459 -20.48 -3.57 17.22
CA LEU A 459 -21.65 -4.43 17.31
C LEU A 459 -21.47 -5.64 16.36
N GLU A 460 -22.04 -6.77 16.75
CA GLU A 460 -22.15 -7.96 15.92
C GLU A 460 -23.59 -8.45 15.90
N LEU A 461 -24.20 -8.50 14.74
CA LEU A 461 -25.48 -9.18 14.58
C LEU A 461 -25.17 -10.66 14.42
N ASP A 462 -25.53 -11.45 15.43
CA ASP A 462 -25.22 -12.89 15.45
C ASP A 462 -26.28 -13.68 16.22
N THR A 463 -26.85 -14.67 15.54
CA THR A 463 -27.87 -15.57 16.10
C THR A 463 -27.35 -16.47 17.20
N TYR A 464 -26.04 -16.63 17.39
CA TYR A 464 -25.48 -17.30 18.57
C TYR A 464 -25.76 -16.55 19.86
N TYR A 465 -25.81 -15.21 19.79
CA TYR A 465 -26.23 -14.32 20.87
C TYR A 465 -25.55 -14.65 22.21
N ASP A 466 -24.23 -14.79 22.19
CA ASP A 466 -23.41 -15.35 23.25
C ASP A 466 -22.53 -14.34 24.01
N GLU A 467 -22.57 -13.05 23.65
CA GLU A 467 -21.84 -12.02 24.38
C GLU A 467 -22.55 -11.62 25.70
N GLN A 468 -21.79 -11.05 26.63
CA GLN A 468 -22.30 -10.61 27.93
C GLN A 468 -23.34 -9.49 27.78
N TYR A 469 -23.03 -8.50 26.94
CA TYR A 469 -23.89 -7.36 26.68
C TYR A 469 -24.55 -7.51 25.31
N LYS A 470 -25.87 -7.53 25.29
CA LYS A 470 -26.65 -7.85 24.10
C LYS A 470 -28.09 -7.43 24.23
N PHE A 471 -28.77 -7.21 23.10
CA PHE A 471 -30.20 -6.91 23.04
C PHE A 471 -30.81 -7.33 21.70
N HIS A 472 -32.12 -7.45 21.62
CA HIS A 472 -32.82 -7.57 20.35
C HIS A 472 -33.32 -6.20 19.91
N SER A 473 -33.11 -5.85 18.63
CA SER A 473 -33.65 -4.59 18.09
C SER A 473 -35.18 -4.63 18.00
N THR A 474 -35.81 -3.50 18.28
CA THR A 474 -37.27 -3.42 18.35
C THR A 474 -37.95 -3.65 17.00
N PHE A 475 -37.38 -3.13 15.89
CA PHE A 475 -38.09 -3.06 14.62
C PHE A 475 -37.81 -4.22 13.64
N TYR A 476 -36.65 -4.85 13.73
CA TYR A 476 -36.25 -6.01 12.91
C TYR A 476 -36.04 -7.28 13.73
N ASN A 477 -36.15 -7.19 15.05
CA ASN A 477 -35.85 -8.29 16.00
C ASN A 477 -34.47 -8.92 15.77
N LEU A 478 -33.47 -8.07 15.48
CA LEU A 478 -32.09 -8.51 15.23
C LEU A 478 -31.39 -8.86 16.54
N PRO A 479 -30.66 -9.97 16.62
CA PRO A 479 -29.82 -10.31 17.77
C PRO A 479 -28.54 -9.48 17.73
N VAL A 480 -28.46 -8.43 18.55
CA VAL A 480 -27.33 -7.50 18.62
C VAL A 480 -26.44 -7.85 19.80
N ASN A 481 -25.20 -8.22 19.55
CA ASN A 481 -24.15 -8.35 20.55
C ASN A 481 -23.30 -7.07 20.59
N VAL A 482 -23.05 -6.50 21.78
CA VAL A 482 -22.03 -5.44 21.94
C VAL A 482 -20.68 -6.16 22.07
N LYS A 483 -20.01 -6.34 20.92
CA LYS A 483 -18.88 -7.25 20.73
C LYS A 483 -17.58 -6.78 21.36
N ASP A 484 -17.31 -5.47 21.27
CA ASP A 484 -16.09 -4.88 21.84
C ASP A 484 -16.29 -3.39 22.12
N PHE A 485 -15.77 -2.91 23.26
CA PHE A 485 -15.81 -1.53 23.70
C PHE A 485 -14.79 -1.31 24.83
N HIS A 486 -14.49 -0.06 25.12
CA HIS A 486 -13.54 0.32 26.17
C HIS A 486 -14.09 1.41 27.12
N PHE A 487 -15.39 1.40 27.41
CA PHE A 487 -16.03 2.34 28.35
C PHE A 487 -15.50 2.16 29.77
N ALA A 488 -15.52 3.23 30.57
CA ALA A 488 -15.30 3.14 32.01
C ALA A 488 -16.37 2.27 32.66
N LYS A 489 -16.00 1.55 33.70
CA LYS A 489 -16.89 0.52 34.29
C LYS A 489 -18.22 1.09 34.80
N ASP A 490 -18.19 2.28 35.35
CA ASP A 490 -19.34 3.04 35.85
C ASP A 490 -20.22 3.61 34.74
N GLU A 491 -19.67 3.84 33.56
CA GLU A 491 -20.38 4.33 32.38
C GLU A 491 -21.07 3.22 31.57
N ILE A 492 -20.69 1.94 31.77
CA ILE A 492 -21.20 0.83 30.96
C ILE A 492 -22.72 0.79 30.87
N PRO A 493 -23.51 0.86 31.99
CA PRO A 493 -24.97 0.80 31.89
C PRO A 493 -25.57 1.90 31.01
N ASN A 494 -25.13 3.15 31.24
CA ASN A 494 -25.58 4.31 30.46
C ASN A 494 -25.23 4.19 28.97
N MET A 495 -24.00 3.76 28.65
CA MET A 495 -23.56 3.59 27.26
C MET A 495 -24.32 2.47 26.55
N LEU A 496 -24.68 1.39 27.24
CA LEU A 496 -25.51 0.32 26.67
C LEU A 496 -26.92 0.80 26.33
N ASP A 497 -27.52 1.63 27.17
CA ASP A 497 -28.83 2.24 26.90
C ASP A 497 -28.75 3.22 25.71
N ILE A 498 -27.69 4.00 25.61
CA ILE A 498 -27.42 4.88 24.47
C ILE A 498 -27.28 4.05 23.19
N ILE A 499 -26.45 3.00 23.20
CA ILE A 499 -26.22 2.11 22.05
C ILE A 499 -27.54 1.48 21.58
N ARG A 500 -28.32 0.95 22.51
CA ARG A 500 -29.61 0.32 22.19
C ARG A 500 -30.57 1.32 21.57
N SER A 501 -30.74 2.48 22.19
CA SER A 501 -31.65 3.54 21.73
C SER A 501 -31.22 4.09 20.36
N ASP A 502 -29.93 4.30 20.15
CA ASP A 502 -29.39 4.77 18.86
C ASP A 502 -29.55 3.73 17.75
N PHE A 503 -29.33 2.43 18.05
CA PHE A 503 -29.53 1.36 17.09
C PHE A 503 -31.01 1.14 16.74
N ASP A 504 -31.90 1.23 17.73
CA ASP A 504 -33.35 1.17 17.50
C ASP A 504 -33.84 2.36 16.66
N ARG A 505 -33.33 3.57 16.92
CA ARG A 505 -33.61 4.76 16.08
C ARG A 505 -33.14 4.54 14.63
N PHE A 506 -31.94 4.00 14.42
CA PHE A 506 -31.42 3.64 13.10
C PHE A 506 -32.36 2.63 12.40
N CYS A 507 -32.74 1.56 13.09
CA CYS A 507 -33.66 0.56 12.57
C CYS A 507 -35.05 1.13 12.23
N LEU A 508 -35.57 2.05 13.07
CA LEU A 508 -36.84 2.73 12.82
C LEU A 508 -36.77 3.57 11.56
N THR A 509 -35.73 4.42 11.44
CA THR A 509 -35.53 5.29 10.26
C THR A 509 -35.44 4.42 8.99
N LEU A 510 -34.64 3.36 9.01
CA LEU A 510 -34.51 2.45 7.87
C LEU A 510 -35.84 1.79 7.51
N LYS A 511 -36.62 1.35 8.50
CA LYS A 511 -37.86 0.62 8.26
C LYS A 511 -38.97 1.52 7.71
N VAL A 512 -39.13 2.70 8.25
CA VAL A 512 -40.24 3.65 7.97
C VAL A 512 -39.90 4.60 6.85
N ASP A 513 -38.81 5.33 6.99
CA ASP A 513 -38.41 6.42 6.08
C ASP A 513 -37.49 5.93 4.95
N GLY A 514 -36.53 5.05 5.26
CA GLY A 514 -35.56 4.53 4.33
C GLY A 514 -34.35 5.46 4.06
N HIS A 515 -34.44 6.74 4.36
CA HIS A 515 -33.37 7.72 4.15
C HIS A 515 -32.32 7.68 5.27
N ILE A 516 -31.33 6.79 5.12
CA ILE A 516 -30.31 6.51 6.15
C ILE A 516 -28.94 7.12 5.89
N SER A 517 -28.75 7.81 4.77
CA SER A 517 -27.45 8.37 4.36
C SER A 517 -26.82 9.33 5.38
N HIS A 518 -27.64 9.94 6.25
CA HIS A 518 -27.17 10.75 7.36
C HIS A 518 -26.75 9.93 8.60
N LEU A 519 -27.17 8.67 8.70
CA LEU A 519 -26.88 7.76 9.84
C LEU A 519 -25.78 6.73 9.54
N VAL A 520 -25.46 6.49 8.26
CA VAL A 520 -24.48 5.49 7.85
C VAL A 520 -23.37 6.10 6.99
N ASP A 521 -22.19 5.50 7.01
CA ASP A 521 -21.19 5.72 5.96
C ASP A 521 -21.65 4.97 4.71
N VAL A 522 -22.17 5.74 3.76
CA VAL A 522 -22.80 5.23 2.53
C VAL A 522 -21.82 4.43 1.69
N ASP A 523 -20.58 4.90 1.56
CA ASP A 523 -19.56 4.25 0.75
C ASP A 523 -19.10 2.93 1.37
N GLN A 524 -18.89 2.89 2.69
CA GLN A 524 -18.54 1.65 3.37
C GLN A 524 -19.69 0.65 3.37
N LEU A 525 -20.93 1.11 3.51
CA LEU A 525 -22.10 0.23 3.39
C LEU A 525 -22.19 -0.37 1.98
N ALA A 526 -22.03 0.43 0.93
CA ALA A 526 -22.06 -0.04 -0.45
C ALA A 526 -20.99 -1.11 -0.72
N ARG A 527 -19.77 -0.90 -0.26
CA ARG A 527 -18.65 -1.85 -0.37
C ARG A 527 -18.92 -3.14 0.41
N TYR A 528 -19.43 -3.02 1.63
CA TYR A 528 -19.80 -4.17 2.48
C TYR A 528 -20.86 -5.04 1.81
N LEU A 529 -21.92 -4.44 1.28
CA LEU A 529 -23.00 -5.12 0.58
C LEU A 529 -22.52 -5.80 -0.71
N MET A 530 -21.69 -5.09 -1.50
CA MET A 530 -21.11 -5.61 -2.74
C MET A 530 -20.25 -6.87 -2.50
N VAL A 531 -19.39 -6.86 -1.49
CA VAL A 531 -18.56 -8.03 -1.14
C VAL A 531 -19.43 -9.24 -0.82
N ASN A 532 -20.44 -9.06 0.01
CA ASN A 532 -21.31 -10.18 0.43
C ASN A 532 -22.19 -10.69 -0.72
N GLU A 533 -22.68 -9.81 -1.60
CA GLU A 533 -23.47 -10.23 -2.75
C GLU A 533 -22.64 -10.96 -3.81
N LEU A 534 -21.46 -10.41 -4.18
CA LEU A 534 -20.60 -11.07 -5.16
C LEU A 534 -20.18 -12.47 -4.69
N LEU A 535 -19.84 -12.62 -3.43
CA LEU A 535 -19.44 -13.91 -2.85
C LEU A 535 -20.62 -14.79 -2.49
N CYS A 536 -21.85 -14.33 -2.62
CA CYS A 536 -23.06 -15.04 -2.19
C CYS A 536 -22.95 -15.50 -0.73
N ASN A 537 -22.52 -14.58 0.14
CA ASN A 537 -22.29 -14.86 1.56
C ASN A 537 -23.58 -14.68 2.38
N TYR A 538 -24.37 -15.73 2.49
CA TYR A 538 -25.64 -15.71 3.22
C TYR A 538 -25.49 -15.61 4.75
N GLU A 539 -24.27 -15.69 5.30
CA GLU A 539 -24.02 -15.47 6.73
C GLU A 539 -24.69 -14.19 7.25
N ILE A 540 -24.63 -13.10 6.46
CA ILE A 540 -25.23 -11.81 6.84
C ILE A 540 -26.77 -11.83 6.86
N MET A 541 -27.38 -12.80 6.18
CA MET A 541 -28.85 -12.95 6.13
C MET A 541 -29.40 -13.69 7.35
N HIS A 542 -28.61 -14.57 8.00
CA HIS A 542 -29.03 -15.32 9.20
C HIS A 542 -29.48 -14.44 10.37
N PRO A 543 -28.93 -13.29 10.84
CA PRO A 543 -27.58 -12.76 10.65
C PRO A 543 -26.56 -13.48 11.54
N LYS A 544 -25.33 -13.60 11.03
CA LYS A 544 -24.14 -14.08 11.74
C LYS A 544 -22.94 -13.31 11.26
N SER A 545 -21.97 -13.13 12.14
CA SER A 545 -20.70 -12.46 11.82
C SER A 545 -20.89 -11.13 11.05
N THR A 546 -21.99 -10.44 11.32
CA THR A 546 -22.36 -9.18 10.66
C THR A 546 -21.94 -8.03 11.56
N PHE A 547 -20.81 -7.40 11.23
CA PHE A 547 -20.21 -6.36 12.06
C PHE A 547 -20.55 -4.97 11.58
N LEU A 548 -20.74 -4.06 12.55
CA LEU A 548 -20.85 -2.61 12.32
C LEU A 548 -20.41 -1.87 13.60
N TYR A 549 -19.94 -0.63 13.44
CA TYR A 549 -19.47 0.15 14.57
C TYR A 549 -19.76 1.65 14.37
N LYS A 550 -19.70 2.43 15.46
CA LYS A 550 -19.61 3.89 15.46
C LYS A 550 -18.36 4.31 16.22
N GLU A 551 -17.70 5.36 15.75
CA GLU A 551 -16.53 5.93 16.42
C GLU A 551 -16.91 6.67 17.72
N ASP A 552 -18.15 7.19 17.82
CA ASP A 552 -18.65 7.91 18.97
C ASP A 552 -20.17 7.77 19.10
N PHE A 553 -20.64 6.98 20.06
CA PHE A 553 -22.06 6.81 20.34
C PHE A 553 -22.68 8.00 21.09
N THR A 554 -21.87 8.91 21.64
CA THR A 554 -22.35 10.13 22.30
C THR A 554 -22.60 11.28 21.33
N SER A 555 -22.15 11.16 20.07
CA SER A 555 -22.29 12.17 19.03
C SER A 555 -23.40 11.80 18.03
N ALA A 556 -24.34 12.72 17.85
CA ALA A 556 -25.40 12.59 16.84
C ALA A 556 -24.86 12.57 15.40
N ASN A 557 -23.67 13.13 15.16
CA ASN A 557 -23.04 13.21 13.85
C ASN A 557 -22.19 11.96 13.51
N SER A 558 -21.96 11.08 14.47
CA SER A 558 -21.22 9.83 14.22
C SER A 558 -22.10 8.85 13.47
N LYS A 559 -21.57 8.26 12.40
CA LYS A 559 -22.30 7.36 11.51
C LYS A 559 -21.97 5.91 11.80
N TYR A 560 -22.90 5.01 11.50
CA TYR A 560 -22.63 3.59 11.45
C TYR A 560 -21.73 3.25 10.27
N ILE A 561 -20.68 2.49 10.52
CA ILE A 561 -19.74 1.97 9.53
C ILE A 561 -19.90 0.45 9.51
N PHE A 562 -20.30 -0.12 8.37
CA PHE A 562 -20.48 -1.57 8.19
C PHE A 562 -19.14 -2.23 7.90
N GLY A 563 -18.81 -3.25 8.67
CA GLY A 563 -17.56 -3.99 8.64
C GLY A 563 -16.94 -4.16 10.02
N PRO A 564 -15.82 -4.91 10.10
CA PRO A 564 -15.15 -5.62 9.00
C PRO A 564 -16.00 -6.75 8.40
N VAL A 565 -15.72 -7.12 7.14
CA VAL A 565 -16.28 -8.36 6.57
C VAL A 565 -15.58 -9.56 7.20
N TRP A 566 -16.30 -10.64 7.39
CA TRP A 566 -15.80 -11.82 8.08
C TRP A 566 -16.55 -13.09 7.67
N ASP A 567 -15.89 -14.25 7.83
CA ASP A 567 -16.45 -15.61 7.72
C ASP A 567 -17.06 -15.95 6.35
N PHE A 568 -16.19 -16.27 5.39
CA PHE A 568 -16.58 -16.70 4.04
C PHE A 568 -16.63 -18.22 3.87
N ASP A 569 -16.74 -18.97 4.97
CA ASP A 569 -16.77 -20.45 4.92
C ASP A 569 -18.05 -20.99 4.28
N LEU A 570 -19.13 -20.21 4.22
CA LEU A 570 -20.39 -20.55 3.57
C LEU A 570 -20.62 -19.83 2.23
N ALA A 571 -19.66 -19.00 1.81
CA ALA A 571 -19.71 -18.23 0.56
C ALA A 571 -19.55 -19.10 -0.71
N PHE A 572 -19.56 -18.47 -1.89
CA PHE A 572 -19.40 -19.07 -3.23
C PHE A 572 -20.44 -20.15 -3.54
N GLY A 573 -21.64 -20.01 -3.01
CA GLY A 573 -22.73 -20.99 -3.16
C GLY A 573 -22.60 -22.25 -2.31
N TYR A 574 -21.57 -22.35 -1.44
CA TYR A 574 -21.35 -23.53 -0.59
C TYR A 574 -22.52 -23.80 0.35
N GLU A 575 -23.19 -22.78 0.89
CA GLU A 575 -24.32 -22.98 1.80
C GLU A 575 -25.45 -23.77 1.15
N THR A 576 -25.73 -23.51 -0.12
CA THR A 576 -26.82 -24.17 -0.87
C THR A 576 -26.39 -25.49 -1.50
N ASN A 577 -25.17 -25.59 -2.01
CA ASN A 577 -24.72 -26.74 -2.81
C ASN A 577 -23.67 -27.62 -2.12
N ARG A 578 -23.20 -27.23 -0.94
CA ARG A 578 -22.15 -27.91 -0.16
C ARG A 578 -20.84 -28.12 -0.93
N ASP A 579 -20.62 -27.32 -1.99
CA ASP A 579 -19.38 -27.25 -2.73
C ASP A 579 -19.16 -25.82 -3.28
N TYR A 580 -17.89 -25.41 -3.40
CA TYR A 580 -17.54 -24.04 -3.80
C TYR A 580 -17.58 -23.87 -5.32
N GLY A 581 -18.25 -22.80 -5.78
CA GLY A 581 -18.30 -22.41 -7.18
C GLY A 581 -19.09 -23.37 -8.08
N THR A 582 -19.90 -24.27 -7.53
CA THR A 582 -20.70 -25.24 -8.27
C THR A 582 -22.20 -24.94 -8.26
N ALA A 583 -22.67 -24.09 -7.33
CA ALA A 583 -24.05 -23.58 -7.35
C ALA A 583 -24.27 -22.64 -8.54
N ASN A 584 -25.54 -22.41 -8.88
CA ASN A 584 -25.88 -21.44 -9.93
C ASN A 584 -25.39 -20.03 -9.52
N PRO A 585 -24.46 -19.38 -10.26
CA PRO A 585 -23.99 -18.05 -9.93
C PRO A 585 -25.03 -16.95 -10.23
N GLU A 586 -26.05 -17.27 -11.00
CA GLU A 586 -27.07 -16.33 -11.47
C GLU A 586 -28.32 -16.34 -10.58
N THR A 587 -28.13 -16.50 -9.26
CA THR A 587 -29.18 -16.47 -8.26
C THR A 587 -29.38 -15.07 -7.69
N ASP A 588 -30.65 -14.72 -7.40
CA ASP A 588 -30.97 -13.50 -6.68
C ASP A 588 -30.57 -13.65 -5.20
N PHE A 589 -29.51 -12.95 -4.81
CA PHE A 589 -28.99 -12.97 -3.44
C PHE A 589 -29.99 -12.36 -2.43
N TRP A 590 -30.75 -11.35 -2.87
CA TRP A 590 -31.59 -10.54 -1.99
C TRP A 590 -32.95 -11.18 -1.66
N ASN A 591 -33.43 -12.12 -2.47
CA ASN A 591 -34.78 -12.70 -2.39
C ASN A 591 -34.80 -14.22 -2.22
N VAL A 592 -33.85 -14.76 -1.45
CA VAL A 592 -33.79 -16.21 -1.19
C VAL A 592 -34.83 -16.59 -0.14
N PRO A 593 -35.82 -17.43 -0.45
CA PRO A 593 -36.82 -17.85 0.52
C PRO A 593 -36.17 -18.84 1.52
N SER A 594 -36.03 -18.42 2.77
CA SER A 594 -35.52 -19.27 3.85
C SER A 594 -35.97 -18.75 5.20
N SER A 595 -36.56 -19.63 6.03
CA SER A 595 -36.88 -19.32 7.41
C SER A 595 -35.66 -19.10 8.30
N LEU A 596 -34.45 -19.46 7.80
CA LEU A 596 -33.21 -19.28 8.52
C LEU A 596 -32.68 -17.82 8.39
N TYR A 597 -33.14 -17.07 7.38
CA TYR A 597 -32.60 -15.75 7.06
C TYR A 597 -33.39 -14.63 7.76
N LYS A 598 -33.35 -14.64 9.09
CA LYS A 598 -34.06 -13.67 9.94
C LYS A 598 -33.64 -12.23 9.77
N GLY A 599 -32.42 -11.98 9.30
CA GLY A 599 -31.88 -10.66 9.00
C GLY A 599 -32.12 -10.18 7.58
N GLN A 600 -32.69 -11.01 6.70
CA GLN A 600 -32.79 -10.73 5.27
C GLN A 600 -33.51 -9.41 4.97
N GLN A 601 -34.63 -9.12 5.65
CA GLN A 601 -35.37 -7.88 5.44
C GLN A 601 -34.54 -6.64 5.79
N PHE A 602 -33.77 -6.68 6.88
CA PHE A 602 -32.90 -5.59 7.27
C PHE A 602 -31.80 -5.33 6.21
N ILE A 603 -31.15 -6.38 5.74
CA ILE A 603 -30.09 -6.28 4.72
C ILE A 603 -30.65 -5.78 3.38
N ARG A 604 -31.85 -6.22 2.99
CA ARG A 604 -32.54 -5.71 1.80
C ARG A 604 -32.90 -4.24 1.91
N ASP A 605 -33.43 -3.82 3.05
CA ASP A 605 -33.78 -2.42 3.30
C ASP A 605 -32.55 -1.52 3.24
N LEU A 606 -31.41 -1.95 3.80
CA LEU A 606 -30.13 -1.27 3.67
C LEU A 606 -29.70 -1.09 2.20
N ARG A 607 -29.94 -2.09 1.35
CA ARG A 607 -29.52 -2.06 -0.06
C ARG A 607 -30.44 -1.19 -0.92
N PHE A 608 -31.77 -1.21 -0.70
CA PHE A 608 -32.71 -0.74 -1.71
C PHE A 608 -33.51 0.51 -1.31
N LYS A 609 -33.56 0.90 -0.04
CA LYS A 609 -34.42 2.01 0.35
C LYS A 609 -33.81 3.40 0.14
N ASP A 610 -32.50 3.56 0.30
CA ASP A 610 -31.84 4.86 0.15
C ASP A 610 -31.15 4.99 -1.20
N LYS A 611 -31.54 6.00 -1.99
CA LYS A 611 -30.94 6.28 -3.30
C LYS A 611 -29.45 6.60 -3.24
N ALA A 612 -28.97 7.20 -2.14
CA ALA A 612 -27.54 7.50 -1.98
C ALA A 612 -26.74 6.20 -1.86
N VAL A 613 -27.28 5.19 -1.15
CA VAL A 613 -26.68 3.86 -1.07
C VAL A 613 -26.69 3.18 -2.44
N ASP A 614 -27.79 3.26 -3.19
CA ASP A 614 -27.89 2.65 -4.52
C ASP A 614 -26.90 3.29 -5.52
N LYS A 615 -26.78 4.64 -5.55
CA LYS A 615 -25.78 5.35 -6.35
C LYS A 615 -24.35 4.95 -5.98
N ALA A 616 -24.03 4.89 -4.68
CA ALA A 616 -22.70 4.47 -4.21
C ALA A 616 -22.41 3.00 -4.58
N TYR A 617 -23.41 2.13 -4.46
CA TYR A 617 -23.30 0.71 -4.81
C TYR A 617 -23.00 0.53 -6.32
N TYR A 618 -23.69 1.26 -7.20
CA TYR A 618 -23.42 1.27 -8.63
C TYR A 618 -21.99 1.74 -8.94
N ARG A 619 -21.52 2.81 -8.26
CA ARG A 619 -20.15 3.32 -8.41
C ARG A 619 -19.11 2.28 -8.02
N VAL A 620 -19.27 1.60 -6.87
CA VAL A 620 -18.36 0.54 -6.41
C VAL A 620 -18.30 -0.59 -7.43
N TRP A 621 -19.44 -1.06 -7.95
CA TRP A 621 -19.50 -2.10 -8.97
C TRP A 621 -18.85 -1.68 -10.28
N THR A 622 -19.09 -0.47 -10.76
CA THR A 622 -18.51 0.04 -12.00
C THR A 622 -16.99 0.09 -11.92
N ASN A 623 -16.45 0.58 -10.80
CA ASN A 623 -15.00 0.59 -10.56
C ASN A 623 -14.45 -0.84 -10.49
N PHE A 624 -15.11 -1.73 -9.77
CA PHE A 624 -14.67 -3.12 -9.64
C PHE A 624 -14.63 -3.84 -11.00
N MET A 625 -15.67 -3.72 -11.81
CA MET A 625 -15.73 -4.35 -13.12
C MET A 625 -14.66 -3.83 -14.09
N ARG A 626 -14.38 -2.51 -14.07
CA ARG A 626 -13.37 -1.90 -14.93
C ARG A 626 -11.93 -2.24 -14.50
N ASN A 627 -11.64 -2.21 -13.23
CA ASN A 627 -10.26 -2.10 -12.73
C ASN A 627 -9.81 -3.28 -11.87
N GLN A 628 -10.72 -4.05 -11.26
CA GLN A 628 -10.37 -4.94 -10.15
C GLN A 628 -10.77 -6.41 -10.36
N LEU A 629 -11.75 -6.70 -11.20
CA LEU A 629 -12.22 -8.07 -11.41
C LEU A 629 -11.10 -8.99 -11.90
N GLN A 630 -10.32 -8.55 -12.89
CA GLN A 630 -9.22 -9.38 -13.43
C GLN A 630 -8.12 -9.60 -12.39
N GLU A 631 -7.86 -8.64 -11.52
CA GLU A 631 -6.92 -8.80 -10.41
C GLU A 631 -7.43 -9.85 -9.42
N LEU A 632 -8.72 -9.86 -9.09
CA LEU A 632 -9.31 -10.89 -8.22
C LEU A 632 -9.21 -12.30 -8.84
N LEU A 633 -9.52 -12.43 -10.13
CA LEU A 633 -9.44 -13.71 -10.83
C LEU A 633 -8.00 -14.23 -10.93
N SER A 634 -7.05 -13.35 -11.21
CA SER A 634 -5.62 -13.67 -11.22
C SER A 634 -5.12 -14.08 -9.84
N PHE A 635 -5.58 -13.38 -8.78
CA PHE A 635 -5.26 -13.72 -7.40
C PHE A 635 -5.66 -15.14 -7.03
N CYS A 636 -6.80 -15.65 -7.50
CA CYS A 636 -7.22 -17.03 -7.23
C CYS A 636 -6.16 -18.05 -7.67
N ASP A 637 -5.62 -17.90 -8.90
CA ASP A 637 -4.60 -18.78 -9.43
C ASP A 637 -3.25 -18.65 -8.71
N GLU A 638 -2.87 -17.40 -8.42
CA GLU A 638 -1.58 -17.09 -7.82
C GLU A 638 -1.53 -17.52 -6.36
N TYR A 639 -2.59 -17.24 -5.61
CA TYR A 639 -2.72 -17.68 -4.23
C TYR A 639 -2.70 -19.21 -4.15
N TYR A 640 -3.46 -19.90 -5.01
CA TYR A 640 -3.44 -21.36 -5.06
C TYR A 640 -2.03 -21.91 -5.37
N ARG A 641 -1.34 -21.36 -6.38
CA ARG A 641 0.04 -21.77 -6.69
C ARG A 641 0.99 -21.62 -5.50
N TYR A 642 0.82 -20.54 -4.75
CA TYR A 642 1.61 -20.24 -3.54
C TYR A 642 1.34 -21.26 -2.43
N VAL A 643 0.07 -21.54 -2.12
CA VAL A 643 -0.33 -22.39 -0.98
C VAL A 643 -0.39 -23.88 -1.31
N ARG A 644 -0.38 -24.25 -2.58
CA ARG A 644 -0.56 -25.65 -3.02
C ARG A 644 0.28 -26.67 -2.26
N PRO A 645 1.60 -26.46 -2.02
CA PRO A 645 2.38 -27.44 -1.26
C PRO A 645 1.88 -27.63 0.17
N SER A 646 1.45 -26.57 0.83
CA SER A 646 0.85 -26.62 2.18
C SER A 646 -0.48 -27.39 2.18
N PHE A 647 -1.31 -27.19 1.16
CA PHE A 647 -2.57 -27.92 1.00
C PHE A 647 -2.33 -29.43 0.80
N LEU A 648 -1.34 -29.82 -0.01
CA LEU A 648 -0.97 -31.21 -0.18
C LEU A 648 -0.45 -31.87 1.12
N ASN A 649 0.31 -31.11 1.93
CA ASN A 649 0.74 -31.59 3.25
C ASN A 649 -0.45 -31.74 4.21
N ASN A 650 -1.35 -30.75 4.18
CA ASN A 650 -2.59 -30.79 4.96
C ASN A 650 -3.43 -32.03 4.62
N ASP A 651 -3.58 -32.36 3.33
CA ASP A 651 -4.37 -33.50 2.87
C ASP A 651 -3.76 -34.84 3.31
N LYS A 652 -2.45 -34.96 3.25
CA LYS A 652 -1.73 -36.11 3.82
C LYS A 652 -2.00 -36.28 5.31
N LYS A 653 -2.00 -35.17 6.07
CA LYS A 653 -2.26 -35.18 7.52
C LYS A 653 -3.69 -35.59 7.86
N TRP A 654 -4.67 -35.10 7.10
CA TRP A 654 -6.09 -35.25 7.41
C TRP A 654 -6.82 -36.26 6.51
N ASN A 655 -6.05 -36.99 5.67
CA ASN A 655 -6.55 -37.99 4.71
C ASN A 655 -7.64 -37.42 3.77
N ASN A 656 -7.43 -36.18 3.31
CA ASN A 656 -8.28 -35.55 2.30
C ASN A 656 -7.77 -35.92 0.89
N LYS A 657 -8.69 -35.89 -0.09
CA LYS A 657 -8.39 -36.16 -1.51
C LYS A 657 -9.09 -35.12 -2.38
N ASP A 658 -8.87 -33.85 -2.06
CA ASP A 658 -9.53 -32.76 -2.77
C ASP A 658 -8.73 -32.32 -4.00
N ASP A 659 -9.43 -32.13 -5.13
CA ASP A 659 -8.85 -31.51 -6.32
C ASP A 659 -8.98 -29.99 -6.21
N TYR A 660 -8.00 -29.37 -5.56
CA TYR A 660 -7.99 -27.91 -5.37
C TYR A 660 -7.83 -27.14 -6.69
N GLN A 661 -7.25 -27.73 -7.73
CA GLN A 661 -7.14 -27.08 -9.04
C GLN A 661 -8.54 -26.92 -9.66
N LEU A 662 -9.35 -27.96 -9.59
CA LEU A 662 -10.74 -27.93 -10.04
C LEU A 662 -11.56 -26.94 -9.20
N VAL A 663 -11.37 -26.93 -7.88
CA VAL A 663 -12.06 -26.00 -6.98
C VAL A 663 -11.76 -24.55 -7.36
N VAL A 664 -10.48 -24.20 -7.58
CA VAL A 664 -10.07 -22.85 -8.00
C VAL A 664 -10.68 -22.49 -9.34
N GLN A 665 -10.66 -23.39 -10.31
CA GLN A 665 -11.25 -23.14 -11.63
C GLN A 665 -12.78 -22.91 -11.53
N ASN A 666 -13.47 -23.71 -10.74
CA ASN A 666 -14.90 -23.53 -10.50
C ASN A 666 -15.21 -22.19 -9.83
N MET A 667 -14.47 -21.83 -8.77
CA MET A 667 -14.63 -20.54 -8.08
C MET A 667 -14.39 -19.36 -9.00
N LYS A 668 -13.37 -19.39 -9.85
CA LYS A 668 -13.07 -18.32 -10.83
C LYS A 668 -14.19 -18.16 -11.85
N THR A 669 -14.60 -19.27 -12.49
CA THR A 669 -15.69 -19.26 -13.49
C THR A 669 -16.98 -18.75 -12.86
N TRP A 670 -17.27 -19.19 -11.63
CA TRP A 670 -18.44 -18.77 -10.88
C TRP A 670 -18.39 -17.26 -10.56
N LEU A 671 -17.27 -16.75 -10.08
CA LEU A 671 -17.06 -15.32 -9.78
C LEU A 671 -17.25 -14.45 -11.02
N GLN A 672 -16.66 -14.84 -12.16
CA GLN A 672 -16.79 -14.10 -13.42
C GLN A 672 -18.25 -14.04 -13.88
N ARG A 673 -18.95 -15.19 -13.89
CA ARG A 673 -20.35 -15.27 -14.30
C ARG A 673 -21.23 -14.46 -13.35
N ARG A 674 -21.01 -14.58 -12.04
CA ARG A 674 -21.80 -13.85 -11.05
C ARG A 674 -21.59 -12.34 -11.13
N ALA A 675 -20.36 -11.89 -11.29
CA ALA A 675 -20.07 -10.46 -11.44
C ALA A 675 -20.78 -9.89 -12.67
N ASN A 676 -20.73 -10.58 -13.81
CA ASN A 676 -21.44 -10.18 -15.02
C ASN A 676 -22.98 -10.16 -14.82
N TYR A 677 -23.53 -11.19 -14.16
CA TYR A 677 -24.96 -11.31 -13.87
C TYR A 677 -25.46 -10.15 -12.99
N ILE A 678 -24.74 -9.81 -11.93
CA ILE A 678 -25.12 -8.72 -11.01
C ILE A 678 -25.00 -7.38 -11.75
N TYR A 679 -23.84 -7.10 -12.36
CA TYR A 679 -23.58 -5.82 -12.99
C TYR A 679 -24.58 -5.49 -14.11
N ALA A 680 -24.99 -6.48 -14.89
CA ALA A 680 -25.99 -6.31 -15.96
C ALA A 680 -27.39 -5.94 -15.44
N ARG A 681 -27.66 -6.08 -14.14
CA ARG A 681 -28.96 -5.81 -13.50
C ARG A 681 -28.99 -4.55 -12.64
N LEU A 682 -27.86 -3.86 -12.53
CA LEU A 682 -27.80 -2.60 -11.78
C LEU A 682 -28.46 -1.48 -12.57
N THR A 683 -29.17 -0.61 -11.87
CA THR A 683 -29.67 0.63 -12.45
C THR A 683 -28.48 1.57 -12.70
N PRO A 684 -28.24 1.98 -13.96
CA PRO A 684 -27.15 2.91 -14.26
C PRO A 684 -27.39 4.29 -13.64
N TYR A 685 -26.30 4.89 -13.14
CA TYR A 685 -26.26 6.27 -12.69
C TYR A 685 -25.19 7.03 -13.45
N GLU A 686 -25.42 8.32 -13.71
CA GLU A 686 -24.36 9.20 -14.18
C GLU A 686 -23.33 9.34 -13.05
N LEU A 687 -22.10 8.96 -13.33
CA LEU A 687 -20.96 9.11 -12.42
C LEU A 687 -20.22 10.37 -12.84
N GLU A 688 -20.04 11.29 -11.92
CA GLU A 688 -19.15 12.42 -12.11
C GLU A 688 -17.72 11.84 -12.24
N GLU A 689 -16.98 12.23 -13.31
CA GLU A 689 -15.63 11.78 -13.61
C GLU A 689 -14.62 12.23 -12.58
#